data_f8e5c310a623ea00a604fbc373cfc68d
#
_entry.id   f8e5c310a623ea00a604fbc373cfc68d
#
_cell.length_a   1.000
_cell.length_b   1.000
_cell.length_c   1.000
_cell.angle_alpha   90.00
_cell.angle_beta   90.00
_cell.angle_gamma   90.00
#
_symmetry.space_group_name_H-M   'P 1'
#
loop_
_entity.id
_entity.type
_entity.pdbx_description
1 polymer ?
#
loop_
_entity_poly.entity_id
_entity_poly.type
_entity_poly.pdbx_seq_one_letter_code
_entity_poly.pdbx_strand_id
1 'polypeptide(L)'
;MRRIAFSIAALLVTITAAAQLDVKELKLSNGMTVWLNEDHSQPKIFGAVVVRAGAKDCPNTGIAHYFEHIMFKGTDRMGTIDYAAEKPLLDSISVQYDQLSQTKDDAVRKQIQQHINELSVKAADYVIPNEFNRLISKYGGSKLNAGTGYDMTYYHNEFLPQFIEQWCWLNSERLMTPVYRGFQGELENVYEEKNRSADGMGEAMEKIMGAVFKTQPYAYPIIGSTESLKNPRLSDMAEFYKKYYIASNMCLILCGDITPSDDLTALLEKTFGRVQTGPAPQRGYSPMPDIQAGERQEVILPIPLIGAEALVFKGATDYEPDANALELANSLLSNGKAGLLDSLMNEHKVLAALAMNVGFDDAAGTAVIIIPKLFGKMKTAEGRVMEQIQQVMAGNFSDSQLEALKQEMVMEAEQDLETINSRSEMLVDLFSKGKIWQDALDKIERIKRLTKADVVAAAKKYYNANHVTLVKKYGTPKKETLKQPGYKPISPKNMDAKSAFALQLEQIPVKQADIRTVDFQKDVDTKQLSDHTTLYYKQNPVNDIFTFTLRFKDGKLHTPALDILATYLSALGTDSLKKQQLEKAWQQINTTMEVGAGNKTFGFSLTGPDTQFESALRLLAHFLRSAKGDNEALSDAKDADKVDRKSFGKQKDDVLTPMRERVMYGSKSMYLNQLSKKEVKALKNEDLLSLFRELQQYDCELLYCGTKSIDEVAAVSQQTLPLSQCTRRPADTFRPLQQYSEPTVYFYNVPKSRQNYVVSYDAISPLPTVDERAKLSLFDEYFGGSMSSVLFQNVREFRSLAYSTGGKAYTTSLAQHPEVVQGYITATGTQADKTMEALATVDSLLRQMPMKENNLDAARQSVLNDIQNSFPAFRDMPAFVANQHTLVNTIDPNADIARLLPGITSQDVIQFHQQHIAGNRNRVWIIIGDKKLTSLKALSRYGKVVELKKEDVVR
;
A
#
# COMPACT_ATOMS: atom_id res chain seq x y z
N MET A 1 -47.07 18.75 -1.99
CA MET A 1 -45.83 18.94 -2.73
C MET A 1 -44.55 18.58 -1.94
N ARG A 2 -44.33 18.99 -0.68
CA ARG A 2 -43.15 18.60 0.11
C ARG A 2 -43.03 17.08 0.38
N ARG A 3 -44.12 16.36 0.62
CA ARG A 3 -44.10 14.89 0.81
C ARG A 3 -43.80 14.10 -0.46
N ILE A 4 -44.15 14.63 -1.63
CA ILE A 4 -43.88 14.00 -2.93
C ILE A 4 -42.38 14.23 -3.31
N ALA A 5 -41.82 15.39 -2.99
CA ALA A 5 -40.40 15.68 -3.19
C ALA A 5 -39.50 14.79 -2.29
N PHE A 6 -39.89 14.53 -1.04
CA PHE A 6 -39.17 13.63 -0.13
C PHE A 6 -39.25 12.16 -0.59
N SER A 7 -40.38 11.72 -1.12
CA SER A 7 -40.53 10.36 -1.67
C SER A 7 -39.76 10.17 -2.98
N ILE A 8 -39.64 11.22 -3.82
CA ILE A 8 -38.84 11.17 -5.06
C ILE A 8 -37.33 11.22 -4.71
N ALA A 9 -36.90 12.01 -3.71
CA ALA A 9 -35.52 12.04 -3.23
C ALA A 9 -35.10 10.70 -2.58
N ALA A 10 -35.97 10.10 -1.75
CA ALA A 10 -35.74 8.78 -1.16
C ALA A 10 -35.72 7.66 -2.22
N LEU A 11 -36.54 7.77 -3.29
CA LEU A 11 -36.55 6.82 -4.39
C LEU A 11 -35.31 6.95 -5.28
N LEU A 12 -34.79 8.19 -5.48
CA LEU A 12 -33.55 8.44 -6.22
C LEU A 12 -32.32 7.94 -5.45
N VAL A 13 -32.29 8.09 -4.13
CA VAL A 13 -31.20 7.57 -3.28
C VAL A 13 -31.18 6.05 -3.25
N THR A 14 -32.34 5.40 -3.20
CA THR A 14 -32.42 3.93 -3.25
C THR A 14 -32.06 3.38 -4.63
N ILE A 15 -32.34 4.08 -5.70
CA ILE A 15 -31.95 3.68 -7.07
C ILE A 15 -30.45 3.83 -7.28
N THR A 16 -29.80 4.88 -6.77
CA THR A 16 -28.35 5.06 -6.86
C THR A 16 -27.58 4.05 -6.01
N ALA A 17 -28.00 3.75 -4.78
CA ALA A 17 -27.38 2.72 -3.96
C ALA A 17 -27.53 1.31 -4.56
N ALA A 18 -28.69 1.00 -5.14
CA ALA A 18 -28.88 -0.29 -5.83
C ALA A 18 -28.01 -0.41 -7.10
N ALA A 19 -27.80 0.69 -7.84
CA ALA A 19 -26.93 0.70 -9.02
C ALA A 19 -25.45 0.53 -8.67
N GLN A 20 -24.99 1.05 -7.53
CA GLN A 20 -23.59 0.89 -7.05
C GLN A 20 -23.25 -0.56 -6.68
N LEU A 21 -24.24 -1.36 -6.28
CA LEU A 21 -24.07 -2.75 -5.89
C LEU A 21 -24.27 -3.74 -7.04
N ASP A 22 -24.67 -3.27 -8.22
CA ASP A 22 -24.89 -4.14 -9.39
C ASP A 22 -23.61 -4.28 -10.21
N VAL A 23 -23.30 -5.52 -10.58
CA VAL A 23 -22.18 -5.84 -11.48
C VAL A 23 -22.76 -6.50 -12.72
N LYS A 24 -22.75 -5.78 -13.85
CA LYS A 24 -23.15 -6.31 -15.13
C LYS A 24 -22.08 -7.23 -15.69
N GLU A 25 -22.40 -8.51 -15.81
CA GLU A 25 -21.52 -9.48 -16.46
C GLU A 25 -21.82 -9.55 -17.95
N LEU A 26 -20.79 -9.47 -18.77
CA LEU A 26 -20.80 -9.65 -20.21
C LEU A 26 -19.78 -10.71 -20.60
N LYS A 27 -19.99 -11.36 -21.74
CA LYS A 27 -19.01 -12.26 -22.34
C LYS A 27 -18.77 -11.83 -23.78
N LEU A 28 -17.53 -11.50 -24.11
CA LEU A 28 -17.14 -11.11 -25.46
C LEU A 28 -17.15 -12.32 -26.40
N SER A 29 -17.20 -12.06 -27.70
CA SER A 29 -17.25 -13.08 -28.74
C SER A 29 -16.08 -14.06 -28.71
N ASN A 30 -14.89 -13.62 -28.20
CA ASN A 30 -13.72 -14.46 -28.02
C ASN A 30 -13.73 -15.28 -26.70
N GLY A 31 -14.74 -15.13 -25.86
CA GLY A 31 -14.90 -15.83 -24.60
C GLY A 31 -14.37 -15.10 -23.36
N MET A 32 -13.83 -13.88 -23.49
CA MET A 32 -13.40 -13.07 -22.35
C MET A 32 -14.60 -12.64 -21.49
N THR A 33 -14.48 -12.80 -20.19
CA THR A 33 -15.45 -12.28 -19.22
C THR A 33 -15.20 -10.79 -19.02
N VAL A 34 -16.29 -10.00 -18.92
CA VAL A 34 -16.23 -8.56 -18.61
C VAL A 34 -17.18 -8.28 -17.46
N TRP A 35 -16.69 -7.61 -16.44
CA TRP A 35 -17.48 -7.15 -15.31
C TRP A 35 -17.48 -5.62 -15.26
N LEU A 36 -18.67 -5.03 -15.28
CA LEU A 36 -18.90 -3.59 -15.25
C LEU A 36 -19.65 -3.23 -13.97
N ASN A 37 -19.06 -2.37 -13.14
CA ASN A 37 -19.72 -1.81 -11.95
C ASN A 37 -19.81 -0.29 -12.08
N GLU A 38 -21.01 0.25 -12.22
CA GLU A 38 -21.32 1.67 -12.39
C GLU A 38 -21.28 2.41 -11.05
N ASP A 39 -20.45 3.45 -10.93
CA ASP A 39 -20.36 4.31 -9.75
C ASP A 39 -19.85 5.71 -10.12
N HIS A 40 -20.72 6.71 -10.09
CA HIS A 40 -20.42 8.12 -10.41
C HIS A 40 -20.03 8.97 -9.20
N SER A 41 -19.74 8.36 -8.04
CA SER A 41 -19.36 9.07 -6.80
C SER A 41 -18.02 9.78 -6.92
N GLN A 42 -17.11 9.22 -7.71
CA GLN A 42 -15.78 9.79 -7.98
C GLN A 42 -15.54 9.84 -9.49
N PRO A 43 -14.85 10.88 -10.01
CA PRO A 43 -14.64 11.07 -11.45
C PRO A 43 -13.50 10.18 -11.99
N LYS A 44 -13.55 8.90 -11.72
CA LYS A 44 -12.52 7.92 -12.11
C LYS A 44 -13.10 6.56 -12.41
N ILE A 45 -12.34 5.78 -13.16
CA ILE A 45 -12.60 4.37 -13.42
C ILE A 45 -11.37 3.58 -12.94
N PHE A 46 -11.59 2.52 -12.18
CA PHE A 46 -10.60 1.47 -11.97
C PHE A 46 -10.75 0.46 -13.10
N GLY A 47 -9.67 0.24 -13.85
CA GLY A 47 -9.62 -0.75 -14.92
C GLY A 47 -8.59 -1.82 -14.63
N ALA A 48 -9.00 -3.10 -14.72
CA ALA A 48 -8.09 -4.23 -14.54
C ALA A 48 -8.31 -5.33 -15.58
N VAL A 49 -7.21 -5.99 -15.96
CA VAL A 49 -7.22 -7.27 -16.66
C VAL A 49 -6.64 -8.31 -15.73
N VAL A 50 -7.44 -9.31 -15.39
CA VAL A 50 -7.08 -10.42 -14.50
C VAL A 50 -6.88 -11.68 -15.32
N VAL A 51 -5.77 -12.36 -15.13
CA VAL A 51 -5.42 -13.64 -15.78
C VAL A 51 -5.36 -14.70 -14.70
N ARG A 52 -6.12 -15.79 -14.82
CA ARG A 52 -6.07 -16.93 -13.90
C ARG A 52 -4.83 -17.80 -14.15
N ALA A 53 -3.68 -17.22 -13.89
CA ALA A 53 -2.37 -17.88 -13.93
C ALA A 53 -1.39 -17.12 -13.05
N GLY A 54 -0.62 -17.83 -12.26
CA GLY A 54 0.35 -17.24 -11.34
C GLY A 54 1.54 -18.17 -11.08
N ALA A 55 2.22 -17.95 -9.98
CA ALA A 55 3.44 -18.70 -9.63
C ALA A 55 3.18 -20.21 -9.41
N LYS A 56 1.97 -20.59 -9.04
CA LYS A 56 1.54 -22.00 -8.92
C LYS A 56 1.65 -22.76 -10.25
N ASP A 57 1.38 -22.09 -11.36
CA ASP A 57 1.34 -22.67 -12.69
C ASP A 57 2.74 -22.86 -13.32
N CYS A 58 3.78 -22.24 -12.69
CA CYS A 58 5.20 -22.38 -13.07
C CYS A 58 6.09 -22.37 -11.81
N PRO A 59 5.92 -23.36 -10.89
CA PRO A 59 6.52 -23.32 -9.57
C PRO A 59 8.03 -23.21 -9.58
N ASN A 60 8.59 -22.41 -8.68
CA ASN A 60 10.01 -22.15 -8.47
C ASN A 60 10.75 -21.42 -9.63
N THR A 61 10.10 -21.13 -10.74
CA THR A 61 10.76 -20.55 -11.94
C THR A 61 10.79 -19.03 -11.94
N GLY A 62 9.79 -18.37 -11.33
CA GLY A 62 9.56 -16.94 -11.41
C GLY A 62 8.99 -16.45 -12.75
N ILE A 63 8.62 -17.37 -13.69
CA ILE A 63 8.17 -17.03 -15.04
C ILE A 63 6.94 -16.13 -15.01
N ALA A 64 5.93 -16.42 -14.18
CA ALA A 64 4.71 -15.61 -14.10
C ALA A 64 5.04 -14.16 -13.72
N HIS A 65 5.89 -13.95 -12.74
CA HIS A 65 6.33 -12.63 -12.27
C HIS A 65 7.21 -11.92 -13.33
N TYR A 66 8.13 -12.64 -13.95
CA TYR A 66 8.90 -12.08 -15.05
C TYR A 66 8.03 -11.64 -16.22
N PHE A 67 7.06 -12.48 -16.58
CA PHE A 67 6.15 -12.18 -17.67
C PHE A 67 5.29 -10.95 -17.39
N GLU A 68 4.91 -10.74 -16.14
CA GLU A 68 4.25 -9.51 -15.68
C GLU A 68 5.07 -8.27 -16.07
N HIS A 69 6.38 -8.24 -15.78
CA HIS A 69 7.27 -7.14 -16.15
C HIS A 69 7.39 -6.94 -17.68
N ILE A 70 7.44 -8.04 -18.45
CA ILE A 70 7.53 -7.99 -19.90
C ILE A 70 6.30 -7.32 -20.53
N MET A 71 5.12 -7.46 -19.93
CA MET A 71 3.88 -6.85 -20.40
C MET A 71 3.90 -5.31 -20.40
N PHE A 72 4.91 -4.67 -19.83
CA PHE A 72 5.14 -3.22 -19.89
C PHE A 72 6.13 -2.80 -21.00
N LYS A 73 6.75 -3.74 -21.71
CA LYS A 73 7.80 -3.44 -22.71
C LYS A 73 7.24 -3.23 -24.12
N GLY A 74 5.92 -3.31 -24.30
CA GLY A 74 5.23 -3.09 -25.57
C GLY A 74 5.04 -4.36 -26.40
N THR A 75 4.65 -4.16 -27.65
CA THR A 75 4.28 -5.20 -28.59
C THR A 75 5.07 -5.07 -29.90
N ASP A 76 4.75 -5.86 -30.91
CA ASP A 76 5.25 -5.71 -32.25
C ASP A 76 4.84 -4.38 -32.92
N ARG A 77 3.85 -3.67 -32.42
CA ARG A 77 3.33 -2.39 -32.92
C ARG A 77 3.60 -1.20 -32.01
N MET A 78 3.88 -1.43 -30.73
CA MET A 78 4.09 -0.43 -29.70
C MET A 78 5.46 -0.61 -29.04
N GLY A 79 6.21 0.48 -28.79
CA GLY A 79 7.53 0.44 -28.16
C GLY A 79 8.68 0.24 -29.13
N THR A 80 8.44 0.34 -30.44
CA THR A 80 9.46 0.22 -31.51
C THR A 80 9.22 1.19 -32.64
N ILE A 81 10.29 1.63 -33.32
CA ILE A 81 10.22 2.41 -34.55
C ILE A 81 10.16 1.52 -35.78
N ASP A 82 10.73 0.29 -35.71
CA ASP A 82 10.78 -0.70 -36.80
C ASP A 82 10.92 -2.12 -36.23
N TYR A 83 9.78 -2.78 -36.04
CA TYR A 83 9.77 -4.16 -35.51
C TYR A 83 10.39 -5.19 -36.49
N ALA A 84 10.26 -4.96 -37.80
CA ALA A 84 10.81 -5.89 -38.77
C ALA A 84 12.36 -5.97 -38.70
N ALA A 85 13.00 -4.84 -38.43
CA ALA A 85 14.45 -4.77 -38.20
C ALA A 85 14.85 -5.20 -36.79
N GLU A 86 14.00 -4.97 -35.77
CA GLU A 86 14.25 -5.35 -34.37
C GLU A 86 14.12 -6.88 -34.14
N LYS A 87 13.12 -7.51 -34.71
CA LYS A 87 12.74 -8.91 -34.45
C LYS A 87 13.90 -9.92 -34.60
N PRO A 88 14.74 -9.91 -35.65
CA PRO A 88 15.84 -10.87 -35.76
C PRO A 88 16.86 -10.79 -34.62
N LEU A 89 17.04 -9.61 -34.02
CA LEU A 89 17.92 -9.41 -32.88
C LEU A 89 17.29 -10.00 -31.60
N LEU A 90 15.99 -9.79 -31.39
CA LEU A 90 15.26 -10.35 -30.27
C LEU A 90 15.16 -11.87 -30.31
N ASP A 91 14.93 -12.44 -31.50
CA ASP A 91 14.95 -13.90 -31.73
C ASP A 91 16.32 -14.49 -31.38
N SER A 92 17.41 -13.82 -31.82
CA SER A 92 18.77 -14.23 -31.46
C SER A 92 19.04 -14.17 -29.96
N ILE A 93 18.60 -13.12 -29.30
CA ILE A 93 18.70 -12.96 -27.83
C ILE A 93 17.97 -14.12 -27.14
N SER A 94 16.77 -14.48 -27.59
CA SER A 94 16.00 -15.59 -27.02
C SER A 94 16.76 -16.91 -27.08
N VAL A 95 17.34 -17.24 -28.26
CA VAL A 95 18.17 -18.44 -28.44
C VAL A 95 19.39 -18.44 -27.52
N GLN A 96 20.03 -17.27 -27.31
CA GLN A 96 21.18 -17.16 -26.42
C GLN A 96 20.82 -17.39 -24.96
N TYR A 97 19.66 -16.91 -24.50
CA TYR A 97 19.18 -17.17 -23.10
C TYR A 97 18.86 -18.66 -22.90
N ASP A 98 18.25 -19.32 -23.88
CA ASP A 98 17.98 -20.76 -23.81
C ASP A 98 19.29 -21.57 -23.76
N GLN A 99 20.32 -21.18 -24.54
CA GLN A 99 21.66 -21.77 -24.49
C GLN A 99 22.35 -21.52 -23.15
N LEU A 100 22.25 -20.28 -22.60
CA LEU A 100 22.80 -19.91 -21.30
C LEU A 100 22.25 -20.79 -20.18
N SER A 101 20.93 -21.08 -20.21
CA SER A 101 20.26 -21.92 -19.21
C SER A 101 20.78 -23.35 -19.16
N GLN A 102 21.25 -23.88 -20.28
CA GLN A 102 21.76 -25.24 -20.44
C GLN A 102 23.27 -25.34 -20.17
N THR A 103 23.99 -24.22 -20.11
CA THR A 103 25.45 -24.17 -20.01
C THR A 103 25.90 -24.04 -18.56
N LYS A 104 26.78 -24.95 -18.11
CA LYS A 104 27.33 -24.97 -16.74
C LYS A 104 28.76 -24.39 -16.66
N ASP A 105 29.48 -24.30 -17.75
CA ASP A 105 30.85 -23.76 -17.79
C ASP A 105 30.82 -22.23 -17.66
N ASP A 106 31.45 -21.69 -16.65
CA ASP A 106 31.46 -20.25 -16.33
C ASP A 106 32.09 -19.40 -17.44
N ALA A 107 33.10 -19.88 -18.15
CA ALA A 107 33.76 -19.14 -19.22
C ALA A 107 32.83 -19.05 -20.44
N VAL A 108 32.17 -20.16 -20.80
CA VAL A 108 31.17 -20.19 -21.86
C VAL A 108 29.96 -19.35 -21.53
N ARG A 109 29.46 -19.42 -20.28
CA ARG A 109 28.38 -18.58 -19.81
C ARG A 109 28.70 -17.08 -19.98
N LYS A 110 29.90 -16.69 -19.60
CA LYS A 110 30.34 -15.29 -19.72
C LYS A 110 30.39 -14.85 -21.20
N GLN A 111 30.82 -15.71 -22.13
CA GLN A 111 30.82 -15.41 -23.56
C GLN A 111 29.38 -15.23 -24.10
N ILE A 112 28.47 -16.13 -23.72
CA ILE A 112 27.06 -16.01 -24.09
C ILE A 112 26.45 -14.70 -23.54
N GLN A 113 26.71 -14.36 -22.26
CA GLN A 113 26.25 -13.12 -21.66
C GLN A 113 26.79 -11.88 -22.37
N GLN A 114 28.06 -11.87 -22.75
CA GLN A 114 28.63 -10.77 -23.55
C GLN A 114 27.95 -10.65 -24.92
N HIS A 115 27.66 -11.76 -25.59
CA HIS A 115 26.96 -11.74 -26.86
C HIS A 115 25.49 -11.27 -26.73
N ILE A 116 24.78 -11.69 -25.67
CA ILE A 116 23.46 -11.15 -25.32
C ILE A 116 23.52 -9.62 -25.18
N ASN A 117 24.54 -9.11 -24.49
CA ASN A 117 24.69 -7.66 -24.29
C ASN A 117 24.94 -6.93 -25.60
N GLU A 118 25.78 -7.47 -26.50
CA GLU A 118 26.03 -6.89 -27.82
C GLU A 118 24.75 -6.83 -28.68
N LEU A 119 23.96 -7.90 -28.66
CA LEU A 119 22.68 -7.96 -29.38
C LEU A 119 21.66 -6.98 -28.76
N SER A 120 21.60 -6.89 -27.44
CA SER A 120 20.70 -5.99 -26.72
C SER A 120 21.01 -4.51 -26.98
N VAL A 121 22.30 -4.14 -27.09
CA VAL A 121 22.73 -2.80 -27.48
C VAL A 121 22.31 -2.47 -28.91
N LYS A 122 22.40 -3.43 -29.85
CA LYS A 122 21.92 -3.23 -31.22
C LYS A 122 20.41 -3.14 -31.31
N ALA A 123 19.68 -3.99 -30.60
CA ALA A 123 18.22 -3.95 -30.54
C ALA A 123 17.69 -2.61 -30.00
N ALA A 124 18.41 -2.00 -29.04
CA ALA A 124 18.04 -0.69 -28.46
C ALA A 124 17.99 0.45 -29.49
N ASP A 125 18.60 0.30 -30.66
CA ASP A 125 18.53 1.29 -31.75
C ASP A 125 17.09 1.43 -32.31
N TYR A 126 16.25 0.42 -32.12
CA TYR A 126 14.86 0.40 -32.58
C TYR A 126 13.84 0.72 -31.44
N VAL A 127 14.26 0.63 -30.20
CA VAL A 127 13.36 0.74 -29.04
C VAL A 127 12.89 2.18 -28.81
N ILE A 128 11.58 2.36 -28.65
CA ILE A 128 10.98 3.55 -28.04
C ILE A 128 10.81 3.24 -26.55
N PRO A 129 11.62 3.84 -25.67
CA PRO A 129 11.64 3.43 -24.27
C PRO A 129 10.35 3.85 -23.55
N ASN A 130 9.82 2.92 -22.77
CA ASN A 130 8.71 3.15 -21.84
C ASN A 130 7.44 3.77 -22.48
N GLU A 131 7.21 3.50 -23.77
CA GLU A 131 6.11 4.12 -24.53
C GLU A 131 4.74 3.78 -23.92
N PHE A 132 4.54 2.52 -23.48
CA PHE A 132 3.28 2.11 -22.84
C PHE A 132 2.94 2.98 -21.61
N ASN A 133 3.87 3.12 -20.67
CA ASN A 133 3.64 3.89 -19.45
C ASN A 133 3.40 5.38 -19.76
N ARG A 134 4.15 5.94 -20.72
CA ARG A 134 3.96 7.32 -21.17
C ARG A 134 2.58 7.53 -21.80
N LEU A 135 2.09 6.57 -22.59
CA LEU A 135 0.75 6.64 -23.19
C LEU A 135 -0.35 6.50 -22.13
N ILE A 136 -0.20 5.59 -21.15
CA ILE A 136 -1.13 5.50 -20.02
C ILE A 136 -1.23 6.84 -19.27
N SER A 137 -0.09 7.44 -18.91
CA SER A 137 -0.07 8.76 -18.23
C SER A 137 -0.71 9.86 -19.10
N LYS A 138 -0.37 9.90 -20.40
CA LYS A 138 -0.95 10.86 -21.36
C LYS A 138 -2.47 10.76 -21.46
N TYR A 139 -3.02 9.55 -21.39
CA TYR A 139 -4.44 9.28 -21.54
C TYR A 139 -5.14 8.97 -20.20
N GLY A 140 -4.92 9.84 -19.23
CA GLY A 140 -5.71 9.88 -18.00
C GLY A 140 -5.37 8.83 -16.95
N GLY A 141 -4.39 7.96 -17.20
CA GLY A 141 -4.03 6.90 -16.28
C GLY A 141 -3.15 7.36 -15.12
N SER A 142 -3.47 6.89 -13.93
CA SER A 142 -2.67 7.02 -12.71
C SER A 142 -2.61 5.68 -11.97
N LYS A 143 -1.75 5.57 -10.96
CA LYS A 143 -1.58 4.36 -10.14
C LYS A 143 -1.37 3.08 -10.94
N LEU A 144 -0.71 3.20 -12.11
CA LEU A 144 -0.38 2.06 -12.95
C LEU A 144 0.45 1.04 -12.17
N ASN A 145 -0.06 -0.17 -12.06
CA ASN A 145 0.60 -1.27 -11.37
C ASN A 145 0.19 -2.63 -11.94
N ALA A 146 0.86 -3.66 -11.49
CA ALA A 146 0.50 -5.05 -11.73
C ALA A 146 0.87 -5.88 -10.50
N GLY A 147 0.35 -7.09 -10.40
CA GLY A 147 0.69 -8.00 -9.33
C GLY A 147 0.59 -9.45 -9.78
N THR A 148 1.57 -10.23 -9.34
CA THR A 148 1.59 -11.67 -9.53
C THR A 148 1.44 -12.36 -8.17
N GLY A 149 0.35 -13.13 -8.03
CA GLY A 149 0.11 -14.02 -6.92
C GLY A 149 0.51 -15.47 -7.25
N TYR A 150 0.12 -16.38 -6.39
CA TYR A 150 0.23 -17.80 -6.70
C TYR A 150 -0.78 -18.25 -7.74
N ASP A 151 -1.99 -17.70 -7.70
CA ASP A 151 -3.13 -18.18 -8.47
C ASP A 151 -3.52 -17.27 -9.63
N MET A 152 -3.04 -16.03 -9.64
CA MET A 152 -3.38 -15.02 -10.65
C MET A 152 -2.22 -14.08 -10.98
N THR A 153 -2.31 -13.43 -12.13
CA THR A 153 -1.59 -12.21 -12.49
C THR A 153 -2.61 -11.17 -12.93
N TYR A 154 -2.48 -9.93 -12.45
CA TYR A 154 -3.41 -8.87 -12.83
C TYR A 154 -2.68 -7.56 -13.11
N TYR A 155 -3.26 -6.77 -14.01
CA TYR A 155 -2.75 -5.49 -14.49
C TYR A 155 -3.83 -4.46 -14.30
N HIS A 156 -3.53 -3.38 -13.61
CA HIS A 156 -4.55 -2.39 -13.28
C HIS A 156 -4.00 -0.96 -13.24
N ASN A 157 -4.90 -0.01 -13.39
CA ASN A 157 -4.69 1.39 -13.09
C ASN A 157 -6.02 2.11 -12.90
N GLU A 158 -5.99 3.29 -12.27
CA GLU A 158 -7.10 4.24 -12.31
C GLU A 158 -6.94 5.13 -13.55
N PHE A 159 -8.06 5.57 -14.14
CA PHE A 159 -8.04 6.48 -15.28
C PHE A 159 -9.33 7.31 -15.37
N LEU A 160 -9.28 8.41 -16.14
CA LEU A 160 -10.39 9.34 -16.27
C LEU A 160 -11.39 8.87 -17.35
N PRO A 161 -12.71 9.03 -17.12
CA PRO A 161 -13.78 8.52 -18.00
C PRO A 161 -13.68 8.96 -19.46
N GLN A 162 -13.22 10.18 -19.73
CA GLN A 162 -13.07 10.71 -21.09
C GLN A 162 -12.04 9.98 -21.95
N PHE A 163 -11.18 9.16 -21.35
CA PHE A 163 -10.13 8.39 -22.02
C PHE A 163 -10.43 6.89 -22.14
N ILE A 164 -11.69 6.48 -21.93
CA ILE A 164 -12.05 5.05 -21.92
C ILE A 164 -11.71 4.35 -23.24
N GLU A 165 -11.86 5.03 -24.40
CA GLU A 165 -11.53 4.42 -25.70
C GLU A 165 -10.02 4.21 -25.84
N GLN A 166 -9.20 5.21 -25.48
CA GLN A 166 -7.73 5.09 -25.51
C GLN A 166 -7.26 4.02 -24.53
N TRP A 167 -7.86 3.96 -23.33
CA TRP A 167 -7.53 2.97 -22.33
C TRP A 167 -7.81 1.54 -22.81
N CYS A 168 -8.98 1.32 -23.43
CA CYS A 168 -9.33 0.03 -24.01
C CYS A 168 -8.36 -0.40 -25.12
N TRP A 169 -7.98 0.50 -26.01
CA TRP A 169 -6.98 0.22 -27.04
C TRP A 169 -5.62 -0.14 -26.46
N LEU A 170 -5.11 0.65 -25.49
CA LEU A 170 -3.80 0.42 -24.84
C LEU A 170 -3.74 -0.92 -24.13
N ASN A 171 -4.74 -1.21 -23.28
CA ASN A 171 -4.72 -2.42 -22.47
C ASN A 171 -5.07 -3.68 -23.25
N SER A 172 -5.85 -3.59 -24.35
CA SER A 172 -6.04 -4.71 -25.26
C SER A 172 -4.79 -4.97 -26.11
N GLU A 173 -4.10 -3.93 -26.59
CA GLU A 173 -2.88 -4.08 -27.41
C GLU A 173 -1.77 -4.83 -26.68
N ARG A 174 -1.52 -4.50 -25.39
CA ARG A 174 -0.47 -5.20 -24.60
C ARG A 174 -0.69 -6.71 -24.49
N LEU A 175 -1.95 -7.19 -24.65
CA LEU A 175 -2.31 -8.60 -24.57
C LEU A 175 -2.15 -9.36 -25.89
N MET A 176 -1.88 -8.67 -26.99
CA MET A 176 -1.89 -9.29 -28.34
C MET A 176 -0.61 -10.02 -28.66
N THR A 177 0.52 -9.33 -28.67
CA THR A 177 1.80 -9.84 -29.13
C THR A 177 2.92 -9.28 -28.26
N PRO A 178 3.07 -9.76 -27.00
CA PRO A 178 4.13 -9.28 -26.11
C PRO A 178 5.51 -9.58 -26.68
N VAL A 179 6.43 -8.63 -26.55
CA VAL A 179 7.79 -8.69 -27.08
C VAL A 179 8.79 -8.61 -25.93
N TYR A 180 9.76 -9.53 -25.89
CA TYR A 180 10.81 -9.62 -24.84
C TYR A 180 11.87 -8.52 -25.01
N ARG A 181 11.44 -7.30 -25.21
CA ARG A 181 12.27 -6.11 -25.41
C ARG A 181 12.94 -5.70 -24.10
N GLY A 182 14.25 -5.42 -24.14
CA GLY A 182 14.99 -5.00 -22.96
C GLY A 182 15.10 -6.04 -21.86
N PHE A 183 14.93 -7.33 -22.17
CA PHE A 183 14.90 -8.42 -21.19
C PHE A 183 16.13 -8.45 -20.27
N GLN A 184 17.32 -8.13 -20.79
CA GLN A 184 18.55 -8.03 -20.01
C GLN A 184 18.43 -7.06 -18.85
N GLY A 185 17.90 -5.85 -19.10
CA GLY A 185 17.69 -4.84 -18.04
C GLY A 185 16.64 -5.29 -17.03
N GLU A 186 15.59 -5.95 -17.52
CA GLU A 186 14.53 -6.44 -16.63
C GLU A 186 15.00 -7.59 -15.74
N LEU A 187 15.88 -8.45 -16.25
CA LEU A 187 16.56 -9.48 -15.45
C LEU A 187 17.33 -8.86 -14.26
N GLU A 188 18.06 -7.78 -14.50
CA GLU A 188 18.78 -7.08 -13.45
C GLU A 188 17.85 -6.42 -12.46
N ASN A 189 16.71 -5.87 -12.90
CA ASN A 189 15.67 -5.30 -12.02
C ASN A 189 15.06 -6.38 -11.11
N VAL A 190 14.74 -7.56 -11.63
CA VAL A 190 14.23 -8.69 -10.83
C VAL A 190 15.29 -9.21 -9.86
N TYR A 191 16.57 -9.15 -10.20
CA TYR A 191 17.66 -9.46 -9.25
C TYR A 191 17.69 -8.48 -8.09
N GLU A 192 17.51 -7.18 -8.36
CA GLU A 192 17.40 -6.17 -7.29
C GLU A 192 16.19 -6.38 -6.40
N GLU A 193 15.07 -6.75 -6.97
CA GLU A 193 13.85 -7.05 -6.23
C GLU A 193 14.03 -8.26 -5.32
N LYS A 194 14.66 -9.34 -5.81
CA LYS A 194 15.01 -10.51 -4.98
C LYS A 194 15.97 -10.14 -3.86
N ASN A 195 16.99 -9.34 -4.14
CA ASN A 195 17.94 -8.87 -3.13
C ASN A 195 17.26 -7.98 -2.08
N ARG A 196 16.33 -7.13 -2.49
CA ARG A 196 15.51 -6.30 -1.59
C ARG A 196 14.63 -7.15 -0.69
N SER A 197 13.95 -8.15 -1.24
CA SER A 197 13.14 -9.10 -0.48
C SER A 197 13.97 -9.84 0.57
N ALA A 198 15.18 -10.27 0.22
CA ALA A 198 16.12 -10.92 1.14
C ALA A 198 16.65 -9.99 2.25
N ASP A 199 16.72 -8.68 2.01
CA ASP A 199 17.06 -7.68 3.04
C ASP A 199 15.90 -7.44 4.03
N GLY A 200 14.67 -7.74 3.66
CA GLY A 200 13.46 -7.69 4.48
C GLY A 200 13.12 -9.04 5.11
N MET A 201 11.87 -9.45 4.98
CA MET A 201 11.31 -10.68 5.56
C MET A 201 11.24 -11.85 4.56
N GLY A 202 11.67 -11.67 3.31
CA GLY A 202 11.48 -12.66 2.23
C GLY A 202 12.06 -14.04 2.57
N GLU A 203 13.29 -14.11 3.08
CA GLU A 203 13.92 -15.37 3.48
C GLU A 203 13.14 -16.10 4.60
N ALA A 204 12.55 -15.37 5.53
CA ALA A 204 11.73 -15.95 6.58
C ALA A 204 10.42 -16.47 6.00
N MET A 205 9.78 -15.72 5.10
CA MET A 205 8.55 -16.14 4.42
C MET A 205 8.78 -17.41 3.58
N GLU A 206 9.87 -17.48 2.81
CA GLU A 206 10.24 -18.70 2.06
C GLU A 206 10.39 -19.92 3.00
N LYS A 207 10.97 -19.75 4.17
CA LYS A 207 11.08 -20.82 5.17
C LYS A 207 9.72 -21.22 5.74
N ILE A 208 8.85 -20.27 6.01
CA ILE A 208 7.47 -20.53 6.48
C ILE A 208 6.69 -21.31 5.41
N MET A 209 6.66 -20.80 4.18
CA MET A 209 5.96 -21.43 3.07
C MET A 209 6.49 -22.85 2.78
N GLY A 210 7.82 -23.01 2.76
CA GLY A 210 8.46 -24.32 2.59
C GLY A 210 8.14 -25.32 3.72
N ALA A 211 8.00 -24.87 4.96
CA ALA A 211 7.63 -25.71 6.09
C ALA A 211 6.16 -26.16 6.02
N VAL A 212 5.27 -25.26 5.60
CA VAL A 212 3.83 -25.48 5.55
C VAL A 212 3.43 -26.28 4.31
N PHE A 213 3.91 -25.88 3.13
CA PHE A 213 3.50 -26.46 1.84
C PHE A 213 4.47 -27.53 1.28
N LYS A 214 5.63 -27.71 1.94
CA LYS A 214 6.61 -28.78 1.62
C LYS A 214 7.07 -28.73 0.15
N THR A 215 6.62 -29.63 -0.69
CA THR A 215 6.96 -29.72 -2.12
C THR A 215 5.85 -29.26 -3.05
N GLN A 216 4.74 -28.74 -2.50
CA GLN A 216 3.65 -28.20 -3.31
C GLN A 216 4.04 -26.86 -3.93
N PRO A 217 3.41 -26.42 -5.03
CA PRO A 217 3.71 -25.17 -5.70
C PRO A 217 3.73 -23.94 -4.77
N TYR A 218 2.88 -23.87 -3.78
CA TYR A 218 2.84 -22.79 -2.80
C TYR A 218 4.06 -22.69 -1.86
N ALA A 219 4.90 -23.74 -1.83
CA ALA A 219 6.14 -23.73 -1.04
C ALA A 219 7.24 -22.82 -1.64
N TYR A 220 7.16 -22.51 -2.92
CA TYR A 220 8.20 -21.79 -3.65
C TYR A 220 7.91 -20.29 -3.74
N PRO A 221 8.94 -19.43 -3.78
CA PRO A 221 8.74 -17.98 -3.90
C PRO A 221 8.15 -17.60 -5.26
N ILE A 222 7.23 -16.65 -5.27
CA ILE A 222 6.59 -16.11 -6.49
C ILE A 222 7.64 -15.58 -7.47
N ILE A 223 8.63 -14.85 -6.96
CA ILE A 223 9.72 -14.29 -7.75
C ILE A 223 10.67 -15.34 -8.33
N GLY A 224 10.56 -16.59 -7.90
CA GLY A 224 11.44 -17.68 -8.27
C GLY A 224 12.67 -17.84 -7.37
N SER A 225 13.34 -18.99 -7.48
CA SER A 225 14.60 -19.26 -6.76
C SER A 225 15.77 -18.50 -7.36
N THR A 226 16.83 -18.29 -6.56
CA THR A 226 18.09 -17.72 -7.04
C THR A 226 18.66 -18.49 -8.22
N GLU A 227 18.54 -19.82 -8.23
CA GLU A 227 19.03 -20.68 -9.31
C GLU A 227 18.24 -20.47 -10.60
N SER A 228 16.90 -20.43 -10.53
CA SER A 228 16.04 -20.20 -11.68
C SER A 228 16.26 -18.83 -12.30
N LEU A 229 16.41 -17.80 -11.45
CA LEU A 229 16.65 -16.44 -11.90
C LEU A 229 18.00 -16.28 -12.65
N LYS A 230 19.02 -17.09 -12.30
CA LYS A 230 20.29 -17.11 -13.05
C LYS A 230 20.19 -17.78 -14.41
N ASN A 231 19.15 -18.57 -14.65
CA ASN A 231 18.99 -19.43 -15.82
C ASN A 231 17.61 -19.21 -16.50
N PRO A 232 17.20 -17.97 -16.83
CA PRO A 232 15.92 -17.70 -17.45
C PRO A 232 15.86 -18.31 -18.85
N ARG A 233 14.68 -18.82 -19.24
CA ARG A 233 14.41 -19.36 -20.57
C ARG A 233 13.26 -18.57 -21.20
N LEU A 234 13.54 -17.90 -22.31
CA LEU A 234 12.52 -17.10 -22.98
C LEU A 234 11.51 -17.97 -23.72
N SER A 235 11.93 -19.18 -24.16
CA SER A 235 11.00 -20.18 -24.69
C SER A 235 9.92 -20.59 -23.69
N ASP A 236 10.27 -20.81 -22.41
CA ASP A 236 9.31 -21.18 -21.37
C ASP A 236 8.32 -20.04 -21.08
N MET A 237 8.79 -18.78 -21.18
CA MET A 237 7.91 -17.60 -21.04
C MET A 237 6.92 -17.49 -22.20
N ALA A 238 7.38 -17.79 -23.43
CA ALA A 238 6.50 -17.79 -24.59
C ALA A 238 5.44 -18.89 -24.52
N GLU A 239 5.80 -20.08 -24.00
CA GLU A 239 4.85 -21.17 -23.74
C GLU A 239 3.84 -20.80 -22.65
N PHE A 240 4.29 -20.13 -21.56
CA PHE A 240 3.42 -19.64 -20.50
C PHE A 240 2.38 -18.65 -21.05
N TYR A 241 2.80 -17.67 -21.86
CA TYR A 241 1.89 -16.74 -22.51
C TYR A 241 0.86 -17.47 -23.38
N LYS A 242 1.34 -18.31 -24.30
CA LYS A 242 0.49 -19.05 -25.24
C LYS A 242 -0.55 -19.92 -24.53
N LYS A 243 -0.21 -20.49 -23.38
CA LYS A 243 -1.07 -21.37 -22.59
C LYS A 243 -2.10 -20.62 -21.75
N TYR A 244 -1.70 -19.51 -21.11
CA TYR A 244 -2.51 -18.89 -20.07
C TYR A 244 -3.15 -17.55 -20.46
N TYR A 245 -2.55 -16.79 -21.40
CA TYR A 245 -3.05 -15.49 -21.83
C TYR A 245 -4.03 -15.63 -22.98
N ILE A 246 -5.10 -16.37 -22.75
CA ILE A 246 -6.20 -16.59 -23.67
C ILE A 246 -7.49 -15.99 -23.10
N ALA A 247 -8.35 -15.48 -23.96
CA ALA A 247 -9.54 -14.71 -23.58
C ALA A 247 -10.44 -15.42 -22.57
N SER A 248 -10.67 -16.72 -22.71
CA SER A 248 -11.50 -17.52 -21.79
C SER A 248 -10.89 -17.72 -20.39
N ASN A 249 -9.60 -17.37 -20.20
CA ASN A 249 -8.88 -17.42 -18.93
C ASN A 249 -8.72 -16.03 -18.30
N MET A 250 -9.36 -15.00 -18.85
CA MET A 250 -9.22 -13.60 -18.45
C MET A 250 -10.54 -12.95 -18.12
N CYS A 251 -10.47 -11.96 -17.23
CA CYS A 251 -11.55 -11.03 -16.95
C CYS A 251 -11.07 -9.59 -17.13
N LEU A 252 -11.89 -8.79 -17.83
CA LEU A 252 -11.78 -7.35 -17.83
C LEU A 252 -12.75 -6.79 -16.78
N ILE A 253 -12.23 -5.98 -15.86
CA ILE A 253 -13.01 -5.32 -14.80
C ILE A 253 -12.93 -3.82 -15.03
N LEU A 254 -14.11 -3.16 -15.12
CA LEU A 254 -14.25 -1.72 -15.10
C LEU A 254 -15.21 -1.33 -13.99
N CYS A 255 -14.72 -0.57 -13.00
CA CYS A 255 -15.50 -0.13 -11.85
C CYS A 255 -15.32 1.38 -11.66
N GLY A 256 -16.41 2.14 -11.60
CA GLY A 256 -16.38 3.58 -11.40
C GLY A 256 -17.29 4.34 -12.36
N ASP A 257 -16.85 5.52 -12.77
CA ASP A 257 -17.63 6.47 -13.57
C ASP A 257 -17.80 5.99 -15.03
N ILE A 258 -18.53 4.91 -15.18
CA ILE A 258 -18.95 4.31 -16.45
C ILE A 258 -20.47 4.13 -16.48
N THR A 259 -21.04 4.16 -17.68
CA THR A 259 -22.43 3.72 -17.90
C THR A 259 -22.43 2.51 -18.83
N PRO A 260 -22.83 1.34 -18.35
CA PRO A 260 -22.96 0.14 -19.19
C PRO A 260 -23.95 0.37 -20.32
N SER A 261 -23.46 0.38 -21.57
CA SER A 261 -24.26 0.66 -22.78
C SER A 261 -23.88 -0.27 -23.94
N ASP A 262 -24.66 -0.27 -24.99
CA ASP A 262 -24.35 -0.98 -26.23
C ASP A 262 -23.10 -0.41 -26.91
N ASP A 263 -22.89 0.91 -26.85
CA ASP A 263 -21.70 1.57 -27.37
C ASP A 263 -20.43 1.12 -26.61
N LEU A 264 -20.49 1.04 -25.28
CA LEU A 264 -19.37 0.52 -24.49
C LEU A 264 -19.11 -0.95 -24.82
N THR A 265 -20.15 -1.77 -24.93
CA THR A 265 -20.02 -3.17 -25.32
C THR A 265 -19.39 -3.32 -26.72
N ALA A 266 -19.80 -2.52 -27.69
CA ALA A 266 -19.20 -2.50 -29.01
C ALA A 266 -17.73 -2.07 -29.01
N LEU A 267 -17.36 -1.10 -28.16
CA LEU A 267 -15.96 -0.69 -27.96
C LEU A 267 -15.13 -1.85 -27.39
N LEU A 268 -15.65 -2.56 -26.38
CA LEU A 268 -14.97 -3.70 -25.76
C LEU A 268 -14.79 -4.85 -26.75
N GLU A 269 -15.79 -5.15 -27.57
CA GLU A 269 -15.66 -6.12 -28.66
C GLU A 269 -14.60 -5.70 -29.69
N LYS A 270 -14.60 -4.43 -30.11
CA LYS A 270 -13.63 -3.88 -31.06
C LYS A 270 -12.19 -3.96 -30.55
N THR A 271 -11.98 -3.86 -29.23
CA THR A 271 -10.67 -3.79 -28.60
C THR A 271 -10.25 -5.14 -28.00
N PHE A 272 -10.87 -5.58 -26.91
CA PHE A 272 -10.54 -6.82 -26.22
C PHE A 272 -11.04 -8.09 -26.93
N GLY A 273 -12.06 -7.98 -27.81
CA GLY A 273 -12.50 -9.09 -28.66
C GLY A 273 -11.42 -9.61 -29.62
N ARG A 274 -10.33 -8.86 -29.83
CA ARG A 274 -9.16 -9.27 -30.61
C ARG A 274 -8.20 -10.22 -29.89
N VAL A 275 -8.28 -10.32 -28.56
CA VAL A 275 -7.40 -11.19 -27.76
C VAL A 275 -7.61 -12.65 -28.17
N GLN A 276 -6.49 -13.41 -28.22
CA GLN A 276 -6.49 -14.78 -28.75
C GLN A 276 -7.55 -15.66 -28.03
N THR A 277 -8.27 -16.44 -28.86
CA THR A 277 -9.29 -17.36 -28.37
C THR A 277 -8.69 -18.73 -28.06
N GLY A 278 -9.33 -19.48 -27.19
CA GLY A 278 -8.95 -20.85 -26.86
C GLY A 278 -9.73 -21.37 -25.65
N PRO A 279 -9.70 -22.68 -25.40
CA PRO A 279 -10.27 -23.24 -24.20
C PRO A 279 -9.49 -22.80 -22.96
N ALA A 280 -10.15 -22.50 -21.85
CA ALA A 280 -9.47 -22.22 -20.59
C ALA A 280 -8.50 -23.36 -20.20
N PRO A 281 -7.26 -23.06 -19.81
CA PRO A 281 -6.27 -24.08 -19.51
C PRO A 281 -6.68 -24.87 -18.27
N GLN A 282 -6.42 -26.16 -18.28
CA GLN A 282 -6.54 -26.96 -17.06
C GLN A 282 -5.35 -26.63 -16.14
N ARG A 283 -5.66 -26.21 -14.92
CA ARG A 283 -4.67 -25.90 -13.87
C ARG A 283 -4.52 -27.10 -12.97
N GLY A 284 -3.30 -27.36 -12.49
CA GLY A 284 -3.03 -28.41 -11.52
C GLY A 284 -3.70 -28.11 -10.18
N TYR A 285 -4.27 -29.11 -9.54
CA TYR A 285 -4.79 -29.01 -8.17
C TYR A 285 -3.65 -29.26 -7.17
N SER A 286 -3.43 -28.32 -6.26
CA SER A 286 -2.29 -28.30 -5.33
C SER A 286 -2.76 -28.14 -3.87
N PRO A 287 -3.42 -29.15 -3.31
CA PRO A 287 -3.95 -29.06 -1.95
C PRO A 287 -2.85 -28.94 -0.90
N MET A 288 -3.18 -28.43 0.27
CA MET A 288 -2.26 -28.41 1.41
C MET A 288 -1.82 -29.83 1.76
N PRO A 289 -0.51 -30.11 1.88
CA PRO A 289 -0.01 -31.45 2.21
C PRO A 289 -0.45 -31.85 3.62
N ASP A 290 -0.48 -33.18 3.88
CA ASP A 290 -0.77 -33.69 5.20
C ASP A 290 0.32 -33.26 6.19
N ILE A 291 -0.13 -32.76 7.33
CA ILE A 291 0.69 -32.35 8.45
C ILE A 291 0.66 -33.46 9.51
N GLN A 292 1.83 -33.85 10.00
CA GLN A 292 1.95 -34.82 11.08
C GLN A 292 2.03 -34.11 12.44
N ALA A 293 1.52 -34.74 13.48
CA ALA A 293 1.64 -34.23 14.83
C ALA A 293 3.11 -34.08 15.25
N GLY A 294 3.46 -32.92 15.83
CA GLY A 294 4.82 -32.65 16.32
C GLY A 294 5.79 -32.10 15.26
N GLU A 295 5.33 -31.80 14.03
CA GLU A 295 6.16 -31.08 13.06
C GLU A 295 6.59 -29.71 13.60
N ARG A 296 7.90 -29.41 13.54
CA ARG A 296 8.47 -28.17 14.08
C ARG A 296 9.55 -27.62 13.17
N GLN A 297 9.50 -26.31 12.89
CA GLN A 297 10.45 -25.61 12.04
C GLN A 297 10.93 -24.32 12.71
N GLU A 298 12.25 -24.09 12.67
CA GLU A 298 12.83 -22.83 13.14
C GLU A 298 12.86 -21.77 12.05
N VAL A 299 12.43 -20.55 12.39
CA VAL A 299 12.45 -19.38 11.53
C VAL A 299 13.32 -18.29 12.18
N ILE A 300 14.34 -17.86 11.48
CA ILE A 300 15.28 -16.86 11.97
C ILE A 300 14.75 -15.46 11.63
N LEU A 301 14.53 -14.61 12.65
CA LEU A 301 14.08 -13.23 12.50
C LEU A 301 15.01 -12.26 13.25
N PRO A 302 15.26 -11.04 12.73
CA PRO A 302 16.14 -10.08 13.37
C PRO A 302 15.48 -9.28 14.51
N ILE A 303 14.40 -9.78 15.07
CA ILE A 303 13.65 -9.13 16.17
C ILE A 303 14.18 -9.64 17.51
N PRO A 304 14.89 -8.81 18.30
CA PRO A 304 15.44 -9.21 19.58
C PRO A 304 14.38 -9.22 20.70
N LEU A 305 14.69 -9.86 21.82
CA LEU A 305 13.94 -9.87 23.08
C LEU A 305 12.57 -10.58 23.04
N ILE A 306 11.95 -10.77 21.90
CA ILE A 306 10.64 -11.40 21.76
C ILE A 306 10.81 -12.87 21.35
N GLY A 307 10.23 -13.80 22.12
CA GLY A 307 9.92 -15.16 21.66
C GLY A 307 8.63 -15.13 20.85
N ALA A 308 8.51 -15.99 19.84
CA ALA A 308 7.24 -16.18 19.13
C ALA A 308 7.15 -17.61 18.60
N GLU A 309 5.95 -18.16 18.61
CA GLU A 309 5.59 -19.39 17.91
C GLU A 309 4.33 -19.15 17.09
N ALA A 310 4.19 -19.91 15.98
CA ALA A 310 2.94 -19.98 15.23
C ALA A 310 2.56 -21.46 15.05
N LEU A 311 1.35 -21.80 15.44
CA LEU A 311 0.75 -23.11 15.21
C LEU A 311 -0.03 -23.01 13.90
N VAL A 312 0.38 -23.72 12.86
CA VAL A 312 -0.26 -23.69 11.54
C VAL A 312 -0.98 -25.02 11.31
N PHE A 313 -2.31 -24.95 11.29
CA PHE A 313 -3.22 -26.04 11.01
C PHE A 313 -3.63 -26.02 9.53
N LYS A 314 -4.15 -27.13 9.03
CA LYS A 314 -4.87 -27.15 7.76
C LYS A 314 -6.14 -26.29 7.90
N GLY A 315 -6.40 -25.39 6.96
CA GLY A 315 -7.58 -24.51 6.93
C GLY A 315 -8.62 -24.96 5.91
N ALA A 316 -9.71 -24.23 5.81
CA ALA A 316 -10.72 -24.34 4.77
C ALA A 316 -10.43 -23.37 3.62
N THR A 317 -10.44 -23.86 2.38
CA THR A 317 -10.46 -22.98 1.20
C THR A 317 -11.83 -22.34 1.04
N ASP A 318 -11.92 -21.26 0.29
CA ASP A 318 -13.18 -20.55 0.03
C ASP A 318 -14.25 -21.40 -0.70
N TYR A 319 -13.89 -22.58 -1.20
CA TYR A 319 -14.82 -23.53 -1.85
C TYR A 319 -15.41 -24.53 -0.86
N GLU A 320 -14.86 -24.64 0.33
CA GLU A 320 -15.37 -25.57 1.33
C GLU A 320 -16.60 -24.97 2.04
N PRO A 321 -17.65 -25.79 2.27
CA PRO A 321 -18.91 -25.28 2.84
C PRO A 321 -18.78 -24.73 4.25
N ASP A 322 -17.76 -25.15 4.99
CA ASP A 322 -17.48 -24.74 6.37
C ASP A 322 -16.45 -23.61 6.50
N ALA A 323 -16.01 -22.99 5.37
CA ALA A 323 -15.05 -21.89 5.38
C ALA A 323 -15.50 -20.71 6.26
N ASN A 324 -16.75 -20.25 6.09
CA ASN A 324 -17.28 -19.13 6.90
C ASN A 324 -17.47 -19.53 8.38
N ALA A 325 -17.76 -20.81 8.68
CA ALA A 325 -17.85 -21.30 10.05
C ALA A 325 -16.47 -21.33 10.73
N LEU A 326 -15.41 -21.66 9.99
CA LEU A 326 -14.02 -21.58 10.48
C LEU A 326 -13.60 -20.12 10.67
N GLU A 327 -13.99 -19.22 9.76
CA GLU A 327 -13.76 -17.77 9.89
C GLU A 327 -14.37 -17.24 11.19
N LEU A 328 -15.60 -17.60 11.51
CA LEU A 328 -16.25 -17.28 12.79
C LEU A 328 -15.56 -17.94 14.00
N ALA A 329 -15.07 -19.17 13.88
CA ALA A 329 -14.29 -19.81 14.95
C ALA A 329 -12.98 -19.06 15.24
N ASN A 330 -12.30 -18.55 14.21
CA ASN A 330 -11.12 -17.70 14.34
C ASN A 330 -11.45 -16.35 14.98
N SER A 331 -12.58 -15.72 14.60
CA SER A 331 -13.05 -14.47 15.20
C SER A 331 -13.47 -14.64 16.67
N LEU A 332 -14.02 -15.79 17.07
CA LEU A 332 -14.24 -16.13 18.47
C LEU A 332 -12.92 -16.24 19.25
N LEU A 333 -11.86 -16.70 18.62
CA LEU A 333 -10.53 -16.73 19.22
C LEU A 333 -9.92 -15.33 19.26
N SER A 334 -9.91 -14.59 18.15
CA SER A 334 -9.22 -13.33 18.02
C SER A 334 -9.95 -12.43 17.02
N ASN A 335 -10.49 -11.32 17.50
CA ASN A 335 -11.13 -10.26 16.71
C ASN A 335 -10.61 -8.85 17.06
N GLY A 336 -9.54 -8.77 17.85
CA GLY A 336 -8.95 -7.52 18.29
C GLY A 336 -9.73 -6.80 19.41
N LYS A 337 -10.82 -7.38 19.94
CA LYS A 337 -11.70 -6.77 20.93
C LYS A 337 -11.95 -7.70 22.14
N ALA A 338 -12.80 -8.69 21.97
CA ALA A 338 -13.31 -9.55 23.05
C ALA A 338 -13.20 -11.04 22.75
N GLY A 339 -12.39 -11.45 21.77
CA GLY A 339 -12.05 -12.82 21.50
C GLY A 339 -11.37 -13.51 22.70
N LEU A 340 -11.36 -14.81 22.71
CA LEU A 340 -10.78 -15.58 23.82
C LEU A 340 -9.27 -15.38 23.95
N LEU A 341 -8.54 -15.23 22.82
CA LEU A 341 -7.12 -14.87 22.80
C LEU A 341 -6.92 -13.39 23.16
N ASP A 342 -7.82 -12.50 22.71
CA ASP A 342 -7.79 -11.09 23.08
C ASP A 342 -7.96 -10.93 24.59
N SER A 343 -8.74 -11.80 25.23
CA SER A 343 -8.87 -11.85 26.69
C SER A 343 -7.52 -12.15 27.37
N LEU A 344 -6.69 -13.02 26.80
CA LEU A 344 -5.35 -13.28 27.35
C LEU A 344 -4.43 -12.05 27.25
N MET A 345 -4.58 -11.23 26.20
CA MET A 345 -3.88 -9.95 26.05
C MET A 345 -4.42 -8.92 27.05
N ASN A 346 -5.75 -8.76 27.13
CA ASN A 346 -6.42 -7.83 28.02
C ASN A 346 -6.17 -8.14 29.52
N GLU A 347 -5.90 -9.41 29.85
CA GLU A 347 -5.51 -9.85 31.19
C GLU A 347 -3.97 -9.90 31.38
N HIS A 348 -3.21 -9.35 30.43
CA HIS A 348 -1.75 -9.29 30.44
C HIS A 348 -1.06 -10.65 30.65
N LYS A 349 -1.65 -11.74 30.18
CA LYS A 349 -1.11 -13.11 30.27
C LYS A 349 -0.15 -13.46 29.15
N VAL A 350 -0.31 -12.83 27.99
CA VAL A 350 0.56 -12.89 26.81
C VAL A 350 0.81 -11.47 26.30
N LEU A 351 1.82 -11.26 25.50
CA LEU A 351 2.04 -9.98 24.81
C LEU A 351 1.13 -9.88 23.58
N ALA A 352 1.04 -10.97 22.81
CA ALA A 352 0.05 -11.11 21.73
C ALA A 352 -0.33 -12.57 21.51
N ALA A 353 -1.59 -12.78 21.13
CA ALA A 353 -2.08 -14.05 20.59
C ALA A 353 -3.17 -13.74 19.58
N LEU A 354 -3.07 -14.29 18.37
CA LEU A 354 -4.05 -14.05 17.31
C LEU A 354 -4.25 -15.30 16.43
N ALA A 355 -5.46 -15.49 15.95
CA ALA A 355 -5.82 -16.52 14.99
C ALA A 355 -6.17 -15.87 13.65
N MET A 356 -5.68 -16.45 12.54
CA MET A 356 -5.91 -15.94 11.20
C MET A 356 -5.92 -17.06 10.15
N ASN A 357 -6.68 -16.87 9.08
CA ASN A 357 -6.63 -17.72 7.90
C ASN A 357 -5.62 -17.21 6.88
N VAL A 358 -4.95 -18.11 6.19
CA VAL A 358 -4.14 -17.86 5.00
C VAL A 358 -4.63 -18.81 3.93
N GLY A 359 -5.32 -18.30 2.90
CA GLY A 359 -5.95 -19.09 1.85
C GLY A 359 -5.38 -18.79 0.47
N PHE A 360 -5.34 -19.84 -0.36
CA PHE A 360 -5.09 -19.85 -1.80
C PHE A 360 -6.22 -20.61 -2.49
N ASP A 361 -6.23 -20.66 -3.81
CA ASP A 361 -7.28 -21.37 -4.54
C ASP A 361 -7.44 -22.82 -4.09
N ASP A 362 -6.33 -23.58 -4.00
CA ASP A 362 -6.36 -25.03 -3.74
C ASP A 362 -6.02 -25.41 -2.30
N ALA A 363 -5.51 -24.47 -1.50
CA ALA A 363 -4.98 -24.78 -0.18
C ALA A 363 -5.22 -23.63 0.81
N ALA A 364 -5.52 -23.96 2.04
CA ALA A 364 -5.66 -22.99 3.11
C ALA A 364 -5.04 -23.48 4.41
N GLY A 365 -4.46 -22.55 5.18
CA GLY A 365 -3.99 -22.77 6.53
C GLY A 365 -4.70 -21.86 7.53
N THR A 366 -4.88 -22.34 8.75
CA THR A 366 -5.26 -21.53 9.91
C THR A 366 -4.05 -21.41 10.83
N ALA A 367 -3.59 -20.20 11.09
CA ALA A 367 -2.42 -19.93 11.92
C ALA A 367 -2.82 -19.31 13.25
N VAL A 368 -2.25 -19.80 14.34
CA VAL A 368 -2.37 -19.19 15.67
C VAL A 368 -0.99 -18.71 16.10
N ILE A 369 -0.79 -17.40 16.11
CA ILE A 369 0.48 -16.76 16.50
C ILE A 369 0.46 -16.50 18.00
N ILE A 370 1.57 -16.81 18.67
CA ILE A 370 1.73 -16.71 20.13
C ILE A 370 3.00 -15.94 20.45
N ILE A 371 2.86 -14.82 21.16
CA ILE A 371 3.97 -14.01 21.67
C ILE A 371 3.84 -13.93 23.20
N PRO A 372 4.69 -14.62 23.97
CA PRO A 372 4.66 -14.53 25.44
C PRO A 372 5.04 -13.13 25.92
N LYS A 373 4.73 -12.79 27.15
CA LYS A 373 5.27 -11.57 27.80
C LYS A 373 6.80 -11.56 27.69
N LEU A 374 7.38 -10.40 27.70
CA LEU A 374 8.83 -10.24 27.65
C LEU A 374 9.49 -11.05 28.79
N PHE A 375 10.41 -11.94 28.40
CA PHE A 375 11.03 -12.94 29.30
C PHE A 375 10.07 -14.03 29.84
N GLY A 376 8.82 -14.08 29.37
CA GLY A 376 7.87 -15.13 29.70
C GLY A 376 8.21 -16.48 29.05
N LYS A 377 7.72 -17.58 29.64
CA LYS A 377 7.93 -18.94 29.11
C LYS A 377 6.95 -19.23 27.98
N MET A 378 7.45 -19.58 26.80
CA MET A 378 6.64 -19.96 25.63
C MET A 378 5.65 -21.10 25.95
N LYS A 379 6.11 -22.16 26.58
CA LYS A 379 5.24 -23.31 26.96
C LYS A 379 4.03 -22.89 27.82
N THR A 380 4.17 -21.85 28.66
CA THR A 380 3.07 -21.35 29.46
C THR A 380 2.07 -20.54 28.62
N ALA A 381 2.57 -19.73 27.66
CA ALA A 381 1.73 -18.99 26.74
C ALA A 381 0.98 -19.92 25.79
N GLU A 382 1.68 -20.91 25.21
CA GLU A 382 1.10 -21.96 24.36
C GLU A 382 -0.02 -22.73 25.08
N GLY A 383 0.24 -23.19 26.32
CA GLY A 383 -0.78 -23.87 27.12
C GLY A 383 -2.06 -23.04 27.31
N ARG A 384 -1.92 -21.74 27.61
CA ARG A 384 -3.06 -20.83 27.74
C ARG A 384 -3.83 -20.64 26.44
N VAL A 385 -3.12 -20.55 25.31
CA VAL A 385 -3.74 -20.44 23.98
C VAL A 385 -4.48 -21.70 23.62
N MET A 386 -3.87 -22.87 23.87
CA MET A 386 -4.52 -24.17 23.61
C MET A 386 -5.77 -24.36 24.47
N GLU A 387 -5.79 -23.85 25.71
CA GLU A 387 -7.01 -23.87 26.55
C GLU A 387 -8.14 -23.05 25.90
N GLN A 388 -7.84 -21.89 25.28
CA GLN A 388 -8.87 -21.08 24.59
C GLN A 388 -9.39 -21.77 23.34
N ILE A 389 -8.52 -22.40 22.56
CA ILE A 389 -8.94 -23.21 21.40
C ILE A 389 -9.90 -24.31 21.84
N GLN A 390 -9.60 -25.00 22.94
CA GLN A 390 -10.48 -26.05 23.52
C GLN A 390 -11.84 -25.47 23.96
N GLN A 391 -11.91 -24.22 24.45
CA GLN A 391 -13.20 -23.58 24.79
C GLN A 391 -14.08 -23.44 23.54
N VAL A 392 -13.53 -23.00 22.38
CA VAL A 392 -14.28 -22.90 21.13
C VAL A 392 -14.74 -24.28 20.66
N MET A 393 -13.84 -25.30 20.67
CA MET A 393 -14.17 -26.67 20.30
C MET A 393 -15.24 -27.30 21.18
N ALA A 394 -15.30 -26.93 22.47
CA ALA A 394 -16.31 -27.38 23.41
C ALA A 394 -17.65 -26.61 23.32
N GLY A 395 -17.70 -25.54 22.57
CA GLY A 395 -18.85 -24.64 22.48
C GLY A 395 -19.06 -23.76 23.72
N ASN A 396 -18.00 -23.50 24.49
CA ASN A 396 -18.05 -22.69 25.72
C ASN A 396 -17.97 -21.19 25.39
N PHE A 397 -18.90 -20.70 24.57
CA PHE A 397 -19.14 -19.29 24.25
C PHE A 397 -20.66 -19.06 24.18
N SER A 398 -21.10 -17.82 24.41
CA SER A 398 -22.53 -17.50 24.41
C SER A 398 -23.06 -17.28 22.99
N ASP A 399 -24.36 -17.51 22.82
CA ASP A 399 -25.05 -17.17 21.56
C ASP A 399 -25.00 -15.67 21.26
N SER A 400 -25.02 -14.81 22.31
CA SER A 400 -24.87 -13.36 22.14
C SER A 400 -23.49 -12.95 21.61
N GLN A 401 -22.42 -13.65 21.98
CA GLN A 401 -21.09 -13.42 21.40
C GLN A 401 -21.04 -13.83 19.93
N LEU A 402 -21.63 -14.95 19.58
CA LEU A 402 -21.71 -15.41 18.20
C LEU A 402 -22.51 -14.43 17.32
N GLU A 403 -23.67 -13.98 17.79
CA GLU A 403 -24.49 -13.02 17.03
C GLU A 403 -23.79 -11.67 16.87
N ALA A 404 -23.09 -11.17 17.89
CA ALA A 404 -22.29 -9.95 17.77
C ALA A 404 -21.17 -10.08 16.72
N LEU A 405 -20.46 -11.20 16.66
CA LEU A 405 -19.43 -11.47 15.64
C LEU A 405 -20.01 -11.61 14.24
N LYS A 406 -21.15 -12.24 14.09
CA LYS A 406 -21.86 -12.33 12.81
C LYS A 406 -22.24 -10.94 12.29
N GLN A 407 -22.75 -10.06 13.17
CA GLN A 407 -23.08 -8.68 12.81
C GLN A 407 -21.81 -7.87 12.44
N GLU A 408 -20.70 -8.09 13.13
CA GLU A 408 -19.41 -7.48 12.82
C GLU A 408 -18.93 -7.90 11.42
N MET A 409 -18.91 -9.20 11.11
CA MET A 409 -18.50 -9.70 9.80
C MET A 409 -19.42 -9.24 8.67
N VAL A 410 -20.72 -9.10 8.93
CA VAL A 410 -21.67 -8.53 7.97
C VAL A 410 -21.37 -7.05 7.72
N MET A 411 -21.12 -6.28 8.78
CA MET A 411 -20.77 -4.87 8.66
C MET A 411 -19.47 -4.66 7.89
N GLU A 412 -18.45 -5.48 8.14
CA GLU A 412 -17.20 -5.46 7.39
C GLU A 412 -17.44 -5.75 5.89
N ALA A 413 -18.23 -6.77 5.58
CA ALA A 413 -18.58 -7.08 4.19
C ALA A 413 -19.38 -5.96 3.51
N GLU A 414 -20.25 -5.26 4.23
CA GLU A 414 -20.98 -4.09 3.71
C GLU A 414 -20.05 -2.87 3.51
N GLN A 415 -19.05 -2.69 4.36
CA GLN A 415 -18.02 -1.63 4.19
C GLN A 415 -17.12 -1.90 2.97
N ASP A 416 -16.80 -3.16 2.69
CA ASP A 416 -16.04 -3.55 1.51
C ASP A 416 -16.77 -3.22 0.19
N LEU A 417 -18.09 -3.03 0.25
CA LEU A 417 -18.89 -2.60 -0.91
C LEU A 417 -18.94 -1.07 -1.10
N GLU A 418 -18.39 -0.26 -0.22
CA GLU A 418 -18.60 1.19 -0.23
C GLU A 418 -17.80 1.95 -1.29
N THR A 419 -16.57 1.55 -1.57
CA THR A 419 -15.67 2.31 -2.43
C THR A 419 -15.41 1.62 -3.77
N ILE A 420 -15.12 2.41 -4.81
CA ILE A 420 -14.69 1.90 -6.12
C ILE A 420 -13.51 0.94 -5.96
N ASN A 421 -12.53 1.31 -5.12
CA ASN A 421 -11.31 0.52 -4.96
C ASN A 421 -11.59 -0.82 -4.27
N SER A 422 -12.33 -0.83 -3.14
CA SER A 422 -12.61 -2.08 -2.41
C SER A 422 -13.47 -3.05 -3.24
N ARG A 423 -14.48 -2.54 -3.96
CA ARG A 423 -15.25 -3.38 -4.91
C ARG A 423 -14.39 -3.91 -6.05
N SER A 424 -13.49 -3.11 -6.58
CA SER A 424 -12.56 -3.54 -7.65
C SER A 424 -11.63 -4.65 -7.19
N GLU A 425 -11.05 -4.52 -6.00
CA GLU A 425 -10.19 -5.55 -5.40
C GLU A 425 -10.97 -6.85 -5.13
N MET A 426 -12.21 -6.71 -4.64
CA MET A 426 -13.12 -7.85 -4.45
C MET A 426 -13.43 -8.57 -5.78
N LEU A 427 -13.69 -7.82 -6.86
CA LEU A 427 -13.95 -8.39 -8.19
C LEU A 427 -12.70 -9.13 -8.72
N VAL A 428 -11.51 -8.57 -8.53
CA VAL A 428 -10.23 -9.23 -8.89
C VAL A 428 -10.08 -10.55 -8.12
N ASP A 429 -10.32 -10.54 -6.81
CA ASP A 429 -10.24 -11.74 -5.96
C ASP A 429 -11.29 -12.80 -6.36
N LEU A 430 -12.54 -12.40 -6.57
CA LEU A 430 -13.61 -13.32 -6.98
C LEU A 430 -13.27 -14.01 -8.30
N PHE A 431 -12.84 -13.26 -9.32
CA PHE A 431 -12.49 -13.87 -10.60
C PHE A 431 -11.28 -14.80 -10.49
N SER A 432 -10.26 -14.42 -9.73
CA SER A 432 -9.08 -15.27 -9.52
C SER A 432 -9.47 -16.64 -8.97
N LYS A 433 -10.43 -16.66 -8.06
CA LYS A 433 -11.01 -17.86 -7.43
C LYS A 433 -12.10 -18.54 -8.27
N GLY A 434 -12.39 -18.10 -9.49
CA GLY A 434 -13.45 -18.65 -10.33
C GLY A 434 -14.86 -18.48 -9.77
N LYS A 435 -15.07 -17.47 -8.93
CA LYS A 435 -16.35 -17.07 -8.34
C LYS A 435 -16.97 -15.94 -9.17
N ILE A 436 -18.25 -15.64 -8.92
CA ILE A 436 -18.99 -14.56 -9.53
C ILE A 436 -19.44 -13.54 -8.48
N TRP A 437 -19.91 -12.37 -8.89
CA TRP A 437 -20.37 -11.32 -7.99
C TRP A 437 -21.43 -11.80 -6.97
N GLN A 438 -22.36 -12.67 -7.41
CA GLN A 438 -23.38 -13.23 -6.53
C GLN A 438 -22.80 -13.99 -5.34
N ASP A 439 -21.62 -14.61 -5.48
CA ASP A 439 -20.95 -15.33 -4.38
C ASP A 439 -20.56 -14.40 -3.23
N ALA A 440 -20.20 -13.13 -3.53
CA ALA A 440 -19.91 -12.13 -2.51
C ALA A 440 -21.17 -11.72 -1.75
N LEU A 441 -22.26 -11.46 -2.46
CA LEU A 441 -23.56 -11.15 -1.84
C LEU A 441 -24.10 -12.32 -1.02
N ASP A 442 -23.99 -13.55 -1.53
CA ASP A 442 -24.39 -14.76 -0.83
C ASP A 442 -23.54 -15.05 0.40
N LYS A 443 -22.27 -14.57 0.47
CA LYS A 443 -21.43 -14.71 1.67
C LYS A 443 -22.09 -14.07 2.88
N ILE A 444 -22.67 -12.87 2.72
CA ILE A 444 -23.37 -12.15 3.79
C ILE A 444 -24.52 -12.99 4.32
N GLU A 445 -25.34 -13.53 3.41
CA GLU A 445 -26.50 -14.37 3.80
C GLU A 445 -26.05 -15.71 4.41
N ARG A 446 -24.95 -16.29 3.96
CA ARG A 446 -24.37 -17.50 4.57
C ARG A 446 -23.93 -17.23 6.00
N ILE A 447 -23.20 -16.12 6.27
CA ILE A 447 -22.76 -15.75 7.61
C ILE A 447 -23.96 -15.60 8.57
N LYS A 448 -25.03 -14.91 8.13
CA LYS A 448 -26.26 -14.71 8.94
C LYS A 448 -26.89 -16.03 9.36
N ARG A 449 -26.80 -17.10 8.54
CA ARG A 449 -27.44 -18.40 8.79
C ARG A 449 -26.60 -19.37 9.65
N LEU A 450 -25.31 -19.10 9.86
CA LEU A 450 -24.45 -19.98 10.63
C LEU A 450 -24.93 -20.14 12.08
N THR A 451 -24.88 -21.37 12.55
CA THR A 451 -25.25 -21.74 13.92
C THR A 451 -24.01 -22.02 14.79
N LYS A 452 -24.22 -22.04 16.08
CA LYS A 452 -23.18 -22.45 17.05
C LYS A 452 -22.66 -23.87 16.76
N ALA A 453 -23.52 -24.79 16.32
CA ALA A 453 -23.13 -26.16 15.97
C ALA A 453 -22.17 -26.19 14.79
N ASP A 454 -22.40 -25.35 13.75
CA ASP A 454 -21.54 -25.26 12.59
C ASP A 454 -20.13 -24.77 12.98
N VAL A 455 -20.04 -23.72 13.81
CA VAL A 455 -18.78 -23.16 14.29
C VAL A 455 -18.00 -24.18 15.13
N VAL A 456 -18.67 -24.90 16.04
CA VAL A 456 -18.04 -25.94 16.85
C VAL A 456 -17.57 -27.10 15.96
N ALA A 457 -18.35 -27.50 14.96
CA ALA A 457 -17.96 -28.55 14.03
C ALA A 457 -16.71 -28.18 13.22
N ALA A 458 -16.67 -26.94 12.69
CA ALA A 458 -15.51 -26.40 11.99
C ALA A 458 -14.28 -26.33 12.92
N ALA A 459 -14.42 -25.80 14.13
CA ALA A 459 -13.32 -25.73 15.09
C ALA A 459 -12.74 -27.14 15.41
N LYS A 460 -13.59 -28.16 15.64
CA LYS A 460 -13.13 -29.54 15.86
C LYS A 460 -12.46 -30.17 14.66
N LYS A 461 -12.90 -29.83 13.44
CA LYS A 461 -12.32 -30.36 12.20
C LYS A 461 -10.92 -29.82 11.97
N TYR A 462 -10.71 -28.53 12.16
CA TYR A 462 -9.50 -27.83 11.76
C TYR A 462 -8.48 -27.68 12.90
N TYR A 463 -8.89 -27.42 14.14
CA TYR A 463 -8.00 -27.34 15.29
C TYR A 463 -7.75 -28.74 15.90
N ASN A 464 -6.80 -29.45 15.33
CA ASN A 464 -6.46 -30.79 15.75
C ASN A 464 -4.97 -30.95 16.12
N ALA A 465 -4.50 -32.14 16.44
CA ALA A 465 -3.11 -32.38 16.84
C ALA A 465 -2.11 -32.21 15.68
N ASN A 466 -2.58 -32.23 14.43
CA ASN A 466 -1.75 -32.20 13.24
C ASN A 466 -1.54 -30.70 12.81
N HIS A 467 -0.50 -30.07 13.32
CA HIS A 467 -0.10 -28.72 12.97
C HIS A 467 1.43 -28.61 12.89
N VAL A 468 1.91 -27.65 12.11
CA VAL A 468 3.32 -27.26 12.07
C VAL A 468 3.54 -26.19 13.12
N THR A 469 4.48 -26.40 14.04
CA THR A 469 4.92 -25.34 14.96
C THR A 469 6.10 -24.60 14.36
N LEU A 470 5.91 -23.34 14.01
CA LEU A 470 6.97 -22.45 13.55
C LEU A 470 7.55 -21.70 14.76
N VAL A 471 8.85 -21.86 14.99
CA VAL A 471 9.52 -21.28 16.17
C VAL A 471 10.46 -20.17 15.76
N LYS A 472 10.21 -18.97 16.23
CA LYS A 472 11.12 -17.86 16.00
C LYS A 472 12.42 -18.02 16.75
N LYS A 473 13.56 -17.93 16.04
CA LYS A 473 14.88 -17.70 16.61
C LYS A 473 15.41 -16.32 16.28
N TYR A 474 16.05 -15.67 17.25
CA TYR A 474 16.71 -14.40 17.02
C TYR A 474 18.00 -14.60 16.22
N GLY A 475 18.15 -13.84 15.15
CA GLY A 475 19.34 -13.85 14.29
C GLY A 475 19.12 -13.09 12.99
N THR A 476 20.17 -13.01 12.19
CA THR A 476 20.08 -12.54 10.82
C THR A 476 20.04 -13.76 9.90
N PRO A 477 19.00 -13.92 9.05
CA PRO A 477 18.96 -15.01 8.09
C PRO A 477 20.20 -15.01 7.18
N LYS A 478 20.61 -16.19 6.71
CA LYS A 478 21.65 -16.29 5.67
C LYS A 478 21.00 -15.78 4.38
N LYS A 479 21.54 -14.69 3.84
CA LYS A 479 21.03 -14.07 2.64
C LYS A 479 21.79 -14.60 1.42
N GLU A 480 21.09 -15.10 0.44
CA GLU A 480 21.60 -15.30 -0.90
C GLU A 480 21.65 -13.94 -1.62
N THR A 481 22.63 -13.75 -2.48
CA THR A 481 22.79 -12.51 -3.24
C THR A 481 22.91 -12.84 -4.72
N LEU A 482 22.06 -12.24 -5.53
CA LEU A 482 22.19 -12.23 -6.97
C LEU A 482 23.07 -11.07 -7.36
N LYS A 483 24.24 -11.39 -7.94
CA LYS A 483 25.12 -10.38 -8.54
C LYS A 483 24.70 -10.14 -9.95
N GLN A 484 24.61 -8.89 -10.33
CA GLN A 484 24.36 -8.50 -11.72
C GLN A 484 25.54 -8.95 -12.60
N PRO A 485 25.27 -9.38 -13.85
CA PRO A 485 26.32 -9.80 -14.79
C PRO A 485 27.30 -8.70 -15.18
N GLY A 486 27.00 -7.42 -14.89
CA GLY A 486 27.87 -6.29 -15.20
C GLY A 486 27.81 -5.88 -16.67
N TYR A 487 26.64 -5.86 -17.23
CA TYR A 487 26.36 -5.44 -18.61
C TYR A 487 26.65 -3.95 -18.82
N LYS A 488 26.97 -3.58 -20.07
CA LYS A 488 27.00 -2.17 -20.44
C LYS A 488 25.57 -1.60 -20.41
N PRO A 489 25.38 -0.41 -19.82
CA PRO A 489 24.09 0.26 -19.85
C PRO A 489 23.58 0.48 -21.28
N ILE A 490 22.29 0.28 -21.50
CA ILE A 490 21.64 0.56 -22.76
C ILE A 490 21.23 2.03 -22.74
N SER A 491 21.68 2.81 -23.74
CA SER A 491 21.27 4.21 -23.92
C SER A 491 20.29 4.29 -25.07
N PRO A 492 18.98 4.43 -24.81
CA PRO A 492 17.98 4.51 -25.87
C PRO A 492 18.16 5.77 -26.72
N LYS A 493 18.00 5.63 -28.04
CA LYS A 493 18.14 6.74 -28.99
C LYS A 493 16.81 7.41 -29.32
N ASN A 494 15.69 6.67 -29.25
CA ASN A 494 14.38 7.10 -29.77
C ASN A 494 13.43 7.63 -28.68
N MET A 495 13.95 8.47 -27.78
CA MET A 495 13.18 8.99 -26.64
C MET A 495 11.94 9.82 -27.06
N ASP A 496 12.04 10.54 -28.19
CA ASP A 496 10.98 11.41 -28.71
C ASP A 496 10.16 10.77 -29.83
N ALA A 497 10.48 9.53 -30.21
CA ALA A 497 9.77 8.81 -31.26
C ALA A 497 8.39 8.35 -30.79
N LYS A 498 7.52 8.12 -31.76
CA LYS A 498 6.18 7.52 -31.55
C LYS A 498 6.07 6.30 -32.47
N SER A 499 5.57 5.20 -31.92
CA SER A 499 5.24 4.02 -32.72
C SER A 499 4.04 4.26 -33.63
N ALA A 500 3.84 3.38 -34.62
CA ALA A 500 2.65 3.40 -35.47
C ALA A 500 1.36 3.29 -34.65
N PHE A 501 1.38 2.52 -33.55
CA PHE A 501 0.26 2.38 -32.63
C PHE A 501 -0.02 3.70 -31.87
N ALA A 502 0.99 4.37 -31.37
CA ALA A 502 0.84 5.65 -30.68
C ALA A 502 0.23 6.72 -31.62
N LEU A 503 0.66 6.75 -32.91
CA LEU A 503 0.09 7.67 -33.89
C LEU A 503 -1.38 7.35 -34.24
N GLN A 504 -1.78 6.09 -34.24
CA GLN A 504 -3.20 5.70 -34.40
C GLN A 504 -4.03 6.14 -33.19
N LEU A 505 -3.49 5.98 -31.99
CA LEU A 505 -4.16 6.37 -30.75
C LEU A 505 -4.41 7.89 -30.69
N GLU A 506 -3.51 8.68 -31.24
CA GLU A 506 -3.66 10.16 -31.33
C GLU A 506 -4.78 10.61 -32.25
N GLN A 507 -5.27 9.75 -33.15
CA GLN A 507 -6.43 10.06 -34.01
C GLN A 507 -7.77 9.89 -33.29
N ILE A 508 -7.80 9.25 -32.12
CA ILE A 508 -9.02 9.06 -31.35
C ILE A 508 -9.37 10.36 -30.62
N PRO A 509 -10.55 10.95 -30.89
CA PRO A 509 -10.95 12.19 -30.23
C PRO A 509 -11.05 12.04 -28.73
N VAL A 510 -10.59 13.04 -27.99
CA VAL A 510 -10.75 13.11 -26.53
C VAL A 510 -11.87 14.09 -26.21
N LYS A 511 -12.84 13.67 -25.43
CA LYS A 511 -13.86 14.56 -24.88
C LYS A 511 -13.20 15.43 -23.81
N GLN A 512 -13.38 16.73 -23.91
CA GLN A 512 -12.96 17.62 -22.82
C GLN A 512 -13.89 17.41 -21.62
N ALA A 513 -13.32 17.30 -20.44
CA ALA A 513 -14.03 17.24 -19.17
C ALA A 513 -13.41 18.25 -18.20
N ASP A 514 -14.26 18.90 -17.42
CA ASP A 514 -13.80 19.78 -16.36
C ASP A 514 -13.15 18.98 -15.24
N ILE A 515 -12.05 19.51 -14.69
CA ILE A 515 -11.37 18.89 -13.56
C ILE A 515 -12.17 19.17 -12.29
N ARG A 516 -12.65 18.12 -11.65
CA ARG A 516 -13.38 18.19 -10.39
C ARG A 516 -12.41 18.27 -9.21
N THR A 517 -12.56 19.32 -8.40
CA THR A 517 -11.87 19.50 -7.11
C THR A 517 -12.91 19.63 -6.00
N VAL A 518 -12.49 19.50 -4.74
CA VAL A 518 -13.44 19.54 -3.61
C VAL A 518 -13.92 20.97 -3.35
N ASP A 519 -15.23 21.17 -3.39
CA ASP A 519 -15.88 22.42 -2.97
C ASP A 519 -16.20 22.33 -1.46
N PHE A 520 -15.41 23.03 -0.64
CA PHE A 520 -15.53 22.94 0.83
C PHE A 520 -16.90 23.32 1.38
N GLN A 521 -17.70 24.08 0.61
CA GLN A 521 -19.03 24.53 1.03
C GLN A 521 -20.17 23.62 0.53
N LYS A 522 -19.95 22.86 -0.55
CA LYS A 522 -20.98 21.99 -1.14
C LYS A 522 -20.75 20.51 -0.82
N ASP A 523 -19.47 20.10 -0.75
CA ASP A 523 -19.12 18.69 -0.58
C ASP A 523 -19.11 18.27 0.91
N VAL A 524 -18.95 19.22 1.85
CA VAL A 524 -18.94 18.97 3.29
C VAL A 524 -19.73 20.06 4.01
N ASP A 525 -20.73 19.68 4.79
CA ASP A 525 -21.40 20.60 5.68
C ASP A 525 -20.53 20.85 6.93
N THR A 526 -20.41 22.11 7.34
CA THR A 526 -19.63 22.50 8.52
C THR A 526 -20.51 23.26 9.51
N LYS A 527 -20.46 22.85 10.77
CA LYS A 527 -21.20 23.49 11.85
C LYS A 527 -20.30 23.81 13.03
N GLN A 528 -20.22 25.10 13.39
CA GLN A 528 -19.51 25.55 14.58
C GLN A 528 -20.38 25.26 15.81
N LEU A 529 -19.89 24.42 16.75
CA LEU A 529 -20.58 24.09 17.99
C LEU A 529 -20.19 24.99 19.17
N SER A 530 -18.94 25.49 19.15
CA SER A 530 -18.41 26.50 20.08
C SER A 530 -17.19 27.17 19.45
N ASP A 531 -16.57 28.16 20.10
CA ASP A 531 -15.32 28.80 19.65
C ASP A 531 -14.13 27.81 19.53
N HIS A 532 -14.28 26.62 20.12
CA HIS A 532 -13.22 25.61 20.23
C HIS A 532 -13.59 24.25 19.59
N THR A 533 -14.81 24.13 19.01
CA THR A 533 -15.31 22.85 18.48
C THR A 533 -16.02 23.04 17.16
N THR A 534 -15.57 22.36 16.13
CA THR A 534 -16.15 22.38 14.78
C THR A 534 -16.58 20.97 14.40
N LEU A 535 -17.80 20.82 13.87
CA LEU A 535 -18.31 19.59 13.26
C LEU A 535 -18.19 19.69 11.74
N TYR A 536 -17.55 18.70 11.12
CA TYR A 536 -17.50 18.44 9.68
C TYR A 536 -18.35 17.21 9.38
N TYR A 537 -19.28 17.37 8.46
CA TYR A 537 -20.33 16.39 8.22
C TYR A 537 -20.42 16.00 6.74
N LYS A 538 -20.59 14.71 6.49
CA LYS A 538 -21.00 14.18 5.18
C LYS A 538 -22.04 13.10 5.38
N GLN A 539 -23.09 13.12 4.55
CA GLN A 539 -24.08 12.04 4.54
C GLN A 539 -23.45 10.79 3.87
N ASN A 540 -23.65 9.61 4.50
CA ASN A 540 -23.36 8.33 3.89
C ASN A 540 -24.44 7.99 2.85
N PRO A 541 -24.14 7.85 1.55
CA PRO A 541 -25.14 7.54 0.54
C PRO A 541 -25.37 6.04 0.32
N VAL A 542 -24.58 5.15 0.98
CA VAL A 542 -24.49 3.73 0.61
C VAL A 542 -25.22 2.83 1.61
N ASN A 543 -24.97 3.02 2.90
CA ASN A 543 -25.50 2.17 3.97
C ASN A 543 -25.72 2.97 5.26
N ASP A 544 -26.13 2.29 6.33
CA ASP A 544 -26.39 2.88 7.65
C ASP A 544 -25.22 2.73 8.64
N ILE A 545 -24.00 2.61 8.14
CA ILE A 545 -22.78 2.58 8.96
C ILE A 545 -22.25 3.99 9.09
N PHE A 546 -22.06 4.43 10.36
CA PHE A 546 -21.39 5.70 10.63
C PHE A 546 -19.89 5.52 10.85
N THR A 547 -19.15 6.57 10.51
CA THR A 547 -17.81 6.85 11.05
C THR A 547 -17.85 8.18 11.80
N PHE A 548 -17.25 8.21 12.99
CA PHE A 548 -17.15 9.42 13.79
C PHE A 548 -15.75 9.53 14.40
N THR A 549 -15.11 10.68 14.24
CA THR A 549 -13.81 10.94 14.88
C THR A 549 -13.88 12.18 15.76
N LEU A 550 -13.57 12.02 17.05
CA LEU A 550 -13.26 13.12 17.96
C LEU A 550 -11.75 13.35 17.92
N ARG A 551 -11.31 14.50 17.43
CA ARG A 551 -9.91 14.83 17.18
C ARG A 551 -9.50 16.10 17.90
N PHE A 552 -8.63 16.01 18.91
CA PHE A 552 -8.04 17.14 19.63
C PHE A 552 -6.84 17.69 18.86
N LYS A 553 -6.68 19.02 18.84
CA LYS A 553 -5.61 19.72 18.09
C LYS A 553 -4.31 19.81 18.88
N ASP A 554 -3.85 18.70 19.44
CA ASP A 554 -2.50 18.50 19.96
C ASP A 554 -1.94 17.16 19.46
N GLY A 555 -0.66 17.10 19.13
CA GLY A 555 -0.03 15.94 18.54
C GLY A 555 1.43 15.77 18.93
N LYS A 556 2.06 14.73 18.40
CA LYS A 556 3.43 14.31 18.75
C LYS A 556 4.50 15.38 18.53
N LEU A 557 4.28 16.35 17.62
CA LEU A 557 5.24 17.43 17.40
C LEU A 557 5.33 18.40 18.59
N HIS A 558 4.25 18.58 19.33
CA HIS A 558 4.21 19.39 20.55
C HIS A 558 4.41 18.52 21.80
N THR A 559 3.67 17.40 21.88
CA THR A 559 3.64 16.52 23.07
C THR A 559 4.10 15.10 22.69
N PRO A 560 5.41 14.82 22.74
CA PRO A 560 5.98 13.52 22.30
C PRO A 560 5.47 12.29 23.07
N ALA A 561 4.96 12.49 24.29
CA ALA A 561 4.41 11.40 25.10
C ALA A 561 3.09 10.82 24.55
N LEU A 562 2.48 11.46 23.55
CA LEU A 562 1.20 11.02 22.98
C LEU A 562 1.29 9.66 22.26
N ASP A 563 2.46 9.26 21.77
CA ASP A 563 2.66 7.93 21.20
C ASP A 563 2.45 6.83 22.26
N ILE A 564 3.12 6.96 23.41
CA ILE A 564 2.95 5.99 24.49
C ILE A 564 1.58 6.12 25.17
N LEU A 565 1.01 7.33 25.19
CA LEU A 565 -0.34 7.56 25.69
C LEU A 565 -1.39 6.81 24.85
N ALA A 566 -1.31 6.85 23.53
CA ALA A 566 -2.24 6.13 22.65
C ALA A 566 -2.20 4.62 22.92
N THR A 567 -1.01 4.03 22.96
CA THR A 567 -0.81 2.61 23.27
C THR A 567 -1.35 2.28 24.67
N TYR A 568 -1.11 3.14 25.66
CA TYR A 568 -1.58 2.95 27.03
C TYR A 568 -3.10 3.03 27.12
N LEU A 569 -3.75 4.07 26.54
CA LEU A 569 -5.21 4.24 26.58
C LEU A 569 -5.95 3.09 25.88
N SER A 570 -5.41 2.56 24.79
CA SER A 570 -6.02 1.42 24.10
C SER A 570 -6.09 0.15 24.96
N ALA A 571 -5.29 0.07 26.03
CA ALA A 571 -5.25 -1.07 26.95
C ALA A 571 -6.04 -0.82 28.26
N LEU A 572 -6.67 0.37 28.43
CA LEU A 572 -7.36 0.69 29.67
C LEU A 572 -8.85 0.31 29.67
N GLY A 573 -9.37 0.05 30.89
CA GLY A 573 -10.79 0.12 31.20
C GLY A 573 -11.15 1.46 31.84
N THR A 574 -12.32 1.49 32.47
CA THR A 574 -12.83 2.65 33.25
C THR A 574 -12.88 2.32 34.73
N ASP A 575 -13.34 3.27 35.55
CA ASP A 575 -13.58 3.06 36.99
C ASP A 575 -14.60 1.94 37.25
N SER A 576 -15.59 1.76 36.37
CA SER A 576 -16.69 0.81 36.51
C SER A 576 -16.57 -0.43 35.60
N LEU A 577 -15.82 -0.36 34.47
CA LEU A 577 -15.66 -1.43 33.53
C LEU A 577 -14.16 -1.78 33.38
N LYS A 578 -13.78 -3.01 33.69
CA LYS A 578 -12.45 -3.51 33.33
C LYS A 578 -12.31 -3.52 31.80
N LYS A 579 -11.08 -3.50 31.27
CA LYS A 579 -10.78 -3.52 29.81
C LYS A 579 -11.63 -4.54 29.04
N GLN A 580 -11.64 -5.79 29.48
CA GLN A 580 -12.44 -6.83 28.85
C GLN A 580 -13.96 -6.55 28.86
N GLN A 581 -14.47 -5.93 29.91
CA GLN A 581 -15.88 -5.58 30.00
C GLN A 581 -16.22 -4.39 29.09
N LEU A 582 -15.29 -3.44 28.96
CA LEU A 582 -15.42 -2.31 28.04
C LEU A 582 -15.45 -2.80 26.58
N GLU A 583 -14.54 -3.72 26.23
CA GLU A 583 -14.53 -4.31 24.88
C GLU A 583 -15.81 -5.08 24.56
N LYS A 584 -16.34 -5.84 25.53
CA LYS A 584 -17.65 -6.49 25.39
C LYS A 584 -18.79 -5.47 25.22
N ALA A 585 -18.73 -4.32 25.88
CA ALA A 585 -19.72 -3.26 25.72
C ALA A 585 -19.67 -2.66 24.29
N TRP A 586 -18.47 -2.43 23.75
CA TRP A 586 -18.29 -2.02 22.35
C TRP A 586 -18.83 -3.06 21.37
N GLN A 587 -18.50 -4.33 21.58
CA GLN A 587 -18.98 -5.43 20.76
C GLN A 587 -20.51 -5.57 20.79
N GLN A 588 -21.16 -5.38 21.95
CA GLN A 588 -22.61 -5.46 22.08
C GLN A 588 -23.38 -4.41 21.27
N ILE A 589 -22.78 -3.26 21.03
CA ILE A 589 -23.33 -2.21 20.15
C ILE A 589 -22.75 -2.25 18.75
N ASN A 590 -22.04 -3.32 18.39
CA ASN A 590 -21.39 -3.51 17.10
C ASN A 590 -20.56 -2.29 16.67
N THR A 591 -19.83 -1.67 17.60
CA THR A 591 -19.03 -0.46 17.33
C THR A 591 -17.57 -0.73 17.67
N THR A 592 -16.66 -0.21 16.83
CA THR A 592 -15.23 -0.20 17.11
C THR A 592 -14.80 1.15 17.64
N MET A 593 -13.83 1.17 18.56
CA MET A 593 -13.15 2.38 19.01
C MET A 593 -11.66 2.24 18.82
N GLU A 594 -11.06 3.18 18.10
CA GLU A 594 -9.62 3.27 17.89
C GLU A 594 -9.07 4.55 18.50
N VAL A 595 -7.84 4.48 19.04
CA VAL A 595 -7.11 5.62 19.60
C VAL A 595 -5.89 5.88 18.75
N GLY A 596 -5.69 7.12 18.31
CA GLY A 596 -4.60 7.48 17.42
C GLY A 596 -3.87 8.76 17.81
N ALA A 597 -2.53 8.74 17.71
CA ALA A 597 -1.66 9.91 17.89
C ALA A 597 -1.01 10.30 16.55
N GLY A 598 -1.49 11.41 15.99
CA GLY A 598 -0.90 12.04 14.81
C GLY A 598 0.20 13.04 15.14
N ASN A 599 0.78 13.66 14.12
CA ASN A 599 1.79 14.70 14.30
C ASN A 599 1.24 15.98 14.93
N LYS A 600 0.02 16.38 14.55
CA LYS A 600 -0.64 17.62 15.00
C LYS A 600 -1.95 17.37 15.76
N THR A 601 -2.41 16.14 15.82
CA THR A 601 -3.70 15.79 16.41
C THR A 601 -3.62 14.47 17.17
N PHE A 602 -4.53 14.32 18.14
CA PHE A 602 -4.79 13.08 18.86
C PHE A 602 -6.29 12.80 18.84
N GLY A 603 -6.72 11.56 18.64
CA GLY A 603 -8.14 11.32 18.47
C GLY A 603 -8.63 9.93 18.77
N PHE A 604 -9.96 9.83 18.78
CA PHE A 604 -10.75 8.62 18.94
C PHE A 604 -11.65 8.46 17.74
N SER A 605 -11.54 7.35 17.04
CA SER A 605 -12.40 7.03 15.89
C SER A 605 -13.37 5.92 16.26
N LEU A 606 -14.63 6.10 15.90
CA LEU A 606 -15.72 5.14 16.11
C LEU A 606 -16.29 4.75 14.77
N THR A 607 -16.60 3.46 14.58
CA THR A 607 -17.31 2.92 13.41
C THR A 607 -18.34 1.91 13.86
N GLY A 608 -19.57 2.05 13.41
CA GLY A 608 -20.67 1.17 13.78
C GLY A 608 -21.99 1.53 13.09
N PRO A 609 -23.09 0.80 13.35
CA PRO A 609 -24.38 1.11 12.78
C PRO A 609 -24.95 2.43 13.35
N ASP A 610 -25.55 3.27 12.52
CA ASP A 610 -26.10 4.58 12.90
C ASP A 610 -27.17 4.50 14.00
N THR A 611 -27.85 3.37 14.12
CA THR A 611 -28.79 3.10 15.21
C THR A 611 -28.13 3.09 16.59
N GLN A 612 -26.82 2.83 16.64
CA GLN A 612 -26.01 2.77 17.89
C GLN A 612 -25.18 4.04 18.12
N PHE A 613 -25.26 5.06 17.27
CA PHE A 613 -24.43 6.26 17.36
C PHE A 613 -24.46 6.94 18.72
N GLU A 614 -25.68 7.14 19.29
CA GLU A 614 -25.81 7.75 20.62
C GLU A 614 -25.22 6.86 21.72
N SER A 615 -25.44 5.54 21.67
CA SER A 615 -24.86 4.57 22.62
C SER A 615 -23.33 4.58 22.54
N ALA A 616 -22.78 4.66 21.34
CA ALA A 616 -21.35 4.76 21.10
C ALA A 616 -20.73 6.04 21.69
N LEU A 617 -21.38 7.20 21.48
CA LEU A 617 -20.92 8.46 22.08
C LEU A 617 -21.03 8.47 23.61
N ARG A 618 -22.07 7.85 24.18
CA ARG A 618 -22.20 7.71 25.66
C ARG A 618 -21.05 6.84 26.21
N LEU A 619 -20.71 5.76 25.55
CA LEU A 619 -19.61 4.88 25.98
C LEU A 619 -18.25 5.57 25.83
N LEU A 620 -18.00 6.30 24.73
CA LEU A 620 -16.82 7.13 24.56
C LEU A 620 -16.73 8.21 25.65
N ALA A 621 -17.82 8.92 25.92
CA ALA A 621 -17.88 9.96 26.96
C ALA A 621 -17.60 9.39 28.36
N HIS A 622 -18.09 8.18 28.65
CA HIS A 622 -17.75 7.47 29.87
C HIS A 622 -16.24 7.18 29.95
N PHE A 623 -15.64 6.67 28.89
CA PHE A 623 -14.18 6.43 28.82
C PHE A 623 -13.38 7.73 29.01
N LEU A 624 -13.73 8.81 28.30
CA LEU A 624 -13.07 10.11 28.40
C LEU A 624 -13.04 10.66 29.87
N ARG A 625 -14.14 10.47 30.63
CA ARG A 625 -14.25 10.97 32.00
C ARG A 625 -13.63 10.06 33.05
N SER A 626 -13.60 8.74 32.82
CA SER A 626 -13.35 7.75 33.88
C SER A 626 -12.33 6.66 33.50
N ALA A 627 -11.51 6.88 32.49
CA ALA A 627 -10.41 5.97 32.19
C ALA A 627 -9.54 5.74 33.42
N LYS A 628 -9.30 4.46 33.75
CA LYS A 628 -8.64 4.07 35.01
C LYS A 628 -7.26 3.51 34.73
N GLY A 629 -6.27 4.04 35.43
CA GLY A 629 -4.89 3.59 35.30
C GLY A 629 -4.68 2.12 35.68
N ASP A 630 -3.84 1.44 34.86
CA ASP A 630 -3.49 0.05 35.03
C ASP A 630 -1.96 -0.12 34.97
N ASN A 631 -1.36 -0.78 35.97
CA ASN A 631 0.08 -0.96 36.06
C ASN A 631 0.62 -1.97 35.04
N GLU A 632 -0.16 -2.99 34.71
CA GLU A 632 0.24 -3.98 33.70
C GLU A 632 0.20 -3.37 32.30
N ALA A 633 -0.86 -2.60 31.97
CA ALA A 633 -0.95 -1.85 30.72
C ALA A 633 0.22 -0.87 30.55
N LEU A 634 0.60 -0.16 31.62
CA LEU A 634 1.77 0.71 31.61
C LEU A 634 3.08 -0.07 31.43
N SER A 635 3.19 -1.23 32.06
CA SER A 635 4.36 -2.12 31.90
C SER A 635 4.47 -2.62 30.45
N ASP A 636 3.36 -3.04 29.86
CA ASP A 636 3.33 -3.56 28.48
C ASP A 636 3.66 -2.45 27.47
N ALA A 637 3.16 -1.22 27.65
CA ALA A 637 3.52 -0.07 26.81
C ALA A 637 5.03 0.27 26.90
N LYS A 638 5.63 0.20 28.10
CA LYS A 638 7.08 0.39 28.30
C LYS A 638 7.91 -0.75 27.68
N ASP A 639 7.43 -1.98 27.72
CA ASP A 639 8.11 -3.12 27.11
C ASP A 639 8.04 -3.06 25.59
N ALA A 640 6.94 -2.57 25.00
CA ALA A 640 6.84 -2.28 23.57
C ALA A 640 7.88 -1.25 23.14
N ASP A 641 7.96 -0.07 23.81
CA ASP A 641 8.99 0.95 23.54
C ASP A 641 10.41 0.39 23.61
N LYS A 642 10.68 -0.47 24.61
CA LYS A 642 12.00 -1.10 24.78
C LYS A 642 12.35 -2.05 23.63
N VAL A 643 11.37 -2.79 23.09
CA VAL A 643 11.54 -3.66 21.93
C VAL A 643 11.84 -2.82 20.69
N ASP A 644 11.05 -1.79 20.42
CA ASP A 644 11.23 -0.90 19.28
C ASP A 644 12.60 -0.25 19.28
N ARG A 645 13.01 0.33 20.43
CA ARG A 645 14.35 0.90 20.58
C ARG A 645 15.47 -0.14 20.38
N LYS A 646 15.26 -1.39 20.76
CA LYS A 646 16.25 -2.45 20.60
C LYS A 646 16.32 -2.97 19.18
N SER A 647 15.20 -2.92 18.45
CA SER A 647 15.08 -3.33 17.06
C SER A 647 15.61 -2.28 16.08
N PHE A 648 15.51 -1.00 16.43
CA PHE A 648 15.94 0.11 15.57
C PHE A 648 17.35 -0.07 14.99
N GLY A 649 17.49 0.11 13.68
CA GLY A 649 18.73 0.02 12.93
C GLY A 649 19.18 -1.40 12.62
N LYS A 650 18.33 -2.42 12.88
CA LYS A 650 18.59 -3.78 12.42
C LYS A 650 18.28 -3.96 10.95
N GLN A 651 17.38 -3.14 10.42
CA GLN A 651 17.04 -3.07 9.01
C GLN A 651 17.24 -1.63 8.51
N LYS A 652 17.57 -1.48 7.20
CA LYS A 652 17.79 -0.15 6.61
C LYS A 652 16.50 0.69 6.55
N ASP A 653 15.36 0.01 6.40
CA ASP A 653 14.05 0.66 6.29
C ASP A 653 13.65 1.37 7.58
N ASP A 654 14.02 0.82 8.75
CA ASP A 654 13.79 1.46 10.06
C ASP A 654 14.52 2.81 10.19
N VAL A 655 15.61 2.98 9.44
CA VAL A 655 16.52 4.13 9.57
C VAL A 655 16.18 5.25 8.57
N LEU A 656 15.55 4.94 7.46
CA LEU A 656 15.33 5.87 6.35
C LEU A 656 14.55 7.13 6.77
N THR A 657 13.38 6.95 7.37
CA THR A 657 12.54 8.09 7.78
C THR A 657 13.17 8.91 8.91
N PRO A 658 13.74 8.32 9.99
CA PRO A 658 14.47 9.08 11.00
C PRO A 658 15.68 9.85 10.47
N MET A 659 16.44 9.28 9.54
CA MET A 659 17.56 9.97 8.89
C MET A 659 17.10 11.17 8.04
N ARG A 660 16.02 11.02 7.27
CA ARG A 660 15.41 12.11 6.51
C ARG A 660 14.93 13.22 7.44
N GLU A 661 14.21 12.89 8.51
CA GLU A 661 13.76 13.82 9.53
C GLU A 661 14.95 14.57 10.18
N ARG A 662 16.03 13.84 10.51
CA ARG A 662 17.24 14.43 11.05
C ARG A 662 17.89 15.44 10.10
N VAL A 663 17.93 15.14 8.82
CA VAL A 663 18.50 16.02 7.80
C VAL A 663 17.57 17.21 7.50
N MET A 664 16.27 16.98 7.40
CA MET A 664 15.30 18.03 7.09
C MET A 664 15.08 19.03 8.22
N TYR A 665 15.08 18.58 9.48
CA TYR A 665 14.70 19.41 10.62
C TYR A 665 15.79 19.58 11.68
N GLY A 666 16.97 18.99 11.51
CA GLY A 666 18.10 19.13 12.41
C GLY A 666 17.76 18.65 13.82
N SER A 667 18.04 19.48 14.83
CA SER A 667 17.70 19.21 16.22
C SER A 667 16.20 19.21 16.51
N LYS A 668 15.36 19.73 15.60
CA LYS A 668 13.89 19.70 15.69
C LYS A 668 13.27 18.43 15.08
N SER A 669 14.09 17.42 14.71
CA SER A 669 13.57 16.12 14.27
C SER A 669 12.64 15.54 15.35
N MET A 670 11.47 15.04 14.94
CA MET A 670 10.53 14.42 15.87
C MET A 670 11.13 13.18 16.56
N TYR A 671 12.03 12.47 15.90
CA TYR A 671 12.69 11.29 16.46
C TYR A 671 13.74 11.65 17.52
N LEU A 672 14.36 12.84 17.45
CA LEU A 672 15.24 13.36 18.49
C LEU A 672 14.46 13.99 19.64
N ASN A 673 13.22 14.36 19.44
CA ASN A 673 12.35 14.93 20.47
C ASN A 673 11.44 13.89 21.15
N GLN A 674 11.55 12.62 20.82
CA GLN A 674 10.87 11.53 21.54
C GLN A 674 11.30 11.46 23.00
N LEU A 675 10.46 10.89 23.87
CA LEU A 675 10.86 10.60 25.24
C LEU A 675 12.11 9.72 25.26
N SER A 676 13.07 10.06 26.11
CA SER A 676 14.24 9.20 26.32
C SER A 676 13.85 7.91 27.04
N LYS A 677 14.67 6.88 26.93
CA LYS A 677 14.52 5.62 27.67
C LYS A 677 14.35 5.85 29.19
N LYS A 678 15.04 6.85 29.77
CA LYS A 678 14.96 7.20 31.19
C LYS A 678 13.62 7.80 31.53
N GLU A 679 13.11 8.70 30.68
CA GLU A 679 11.79 9.34 30.85
C GLU A 679 10.67 8.30 30.72
N VAL A 680 10.69 7.44 29.68
CA VAL A 680 9.70 6.35 29.52
C VAL A 680 9.71 5.42 30.74
N LYS A 681 10.89 5.04 31.25
CA LYS A 681 10.99 4.20 32.45
C LYS A 681 10.38 4.88 33.69
N ALA A 682 10.49 6.20 33.78
CA ALA A 682 10.03 6.97 34.93
C ALA A 682 8.50 7.23 34.93
N LEU A 683 7.84 7.10 33.77
CA LEU A 683 6.38 7.34 33.64
C LEU A 683 5.58 6.53 34.66
N LYS A 684 4.53 7.17 35.19
CA LYS A 684 3.54 6.57 36.07
C LYS A 684 2.16 6.69 35.44
N ASN A 685 1.19 5.92 35.93
CA ASN A 685 -0.19 6.01 35.48
C ASN A 685 -0.74 7.43 35.56
N GLU A 686 -0.45 8.11 36.68
CA GLU A 686 -0.94 9.48 36.92
C GLU A 686 -0.38 10.50 35.93
N ASP A 687 0.86 10.33 35.48
CA ASP A 687 1.48 11.21 34.49
C ASP A 687 0.71 11.12 33.15
N LEU A 688 0.39 9.91 32.70
CA LEU A 688 -0.34 9.68 31.45
C LEU A 688 -1.82 10.06 31.57
N LEU A 689 -2.46 9.77 32.69
CA LEU A 689 -3.86 10.17 32.91
C LEU A 689 -3.98 11.70 33.08
N SER A 690 -3.00 12.37 33.67
CA SER A 690 -2.97 13.83 33.75
C SER A 690 -2.81 14.43 32.33
N LEU A 691 -1.89 13.90 31.53
CA LEU A 691 -1.73 14.28 30.15
C LEU A 691 -3.02 14.06 29.33
N PHE A 692 -3.72 12.95 29.56
CA PHE A 692 -5.00 12.66 28.90
C PHE A 692 -6.09 13.69 29.27
N ARG A 693 -6.17 14.11 30.52
CA ARG A 693 -7.08 15.18 30.95
C ARG A 693 -6.71 16.55 30.38
N GLU A 694 -5.42 16.85 30.27
CA GLU A 694 -4.92 18.08 29.62
C GLU A 694 -5.25 18.13 28.15
N LEU A 695 -5.06 17.00 27.43
CA LEU A 695 -5.36 16.86 26.02
C LEU A 695 -6.81 17.22 25.66
N GLN A 696 -7.77 16.86 26.53
CA GLN A 696 -9.20 17.14 26.34
C GLN A 696 -9.55 18.65 26.42
N GLN A 697 -8.60 19.50 26.81
CA GLN A 697 -8.80 20.94 26.87
C GLN A 697 -8.47 21.65 25.55
N TYR A 698 -7.78 20.98 24.63
CA TYR A 698 -7.46 21.58 23.35
C TYR A 698 -8.68 21.70 22.42
N ASP A 699 -8.61 22.64 21.49
CA ASP A 699 -9.58 22.73 20.38
C ASP A 699 -9.80 21.33 19.79
N CYS A 700 -11.04 21.03 19.46
CA CYS A 700 -11.37 19.73 18.88
C CYS A 700 -12.21 19.84 17.59
N GLU A 701 -12.13 18.81 16.80
CA GLU A 701 -12.90 18.62 15.58
C GLU A 701 -13.71 17.34 15.69
N LEU A 702 -14.96 17.40 15.28
CA LEU A 702 -15.83 16.25 15.10
C LEU A 702 -15.97 15.99 13.62
N LEU A 703 -15.60 14.80 13.18
CA LEU A 703 -15.72 14.37 11.80
C LEU A 703 -16.76 13.27 11.76
N TYR A 704 -17.85 13.47 11.01
CA TYR A 704 -18.91 12.48 10.92
C TYR A 704 -19.26 12.18 9.46
N CYS A 705 -19.42 10.89 9.18
CA CYS A 705 -20.07 10.40 7.97
C CYS A 705 -21.04 9.29 8.36
N GLY A 706 -22.31 9.45 8.07
CA GLY A 706 -23.38 8.52 8.40
C GLY A 706 -24.73 9.01 7.86
N THR A 707 -25.84 8.39 8.30
CA THR A 707 -27.20 8.72 7.79
C THR A 707 -27.94 9.74 8.63
N LYS A 708 -27.49 10.03 9.88
CA LYS A 708 -28.13 11.05 10.73
C LYS A 708 -27.92 12.45 10.16
N SER A 709 -28.86 13.36 10.42
CA SER A 709 -28.71 14.76 10.03
C SER A 709 -27.61 15.47 10.85
N ILE A 710 -27.02 16.52 10.29
CA ILE A 710 -26.00 17.34 10.99
C ILE A 710 -26.52 17.90 12.32
N ASP A 711 -27.82 18.24 12.41
CA ASP A 711 -28.42 18.77 13.63
C ASP A 711 -28.55 17.71 14.72
N GLU A 712 -28.93 16.46 14.34
CA GLU A 712 -28.96 15.33 15.28
C GLU A 712 -27.56 14.99 15.80
N VAL A 713 -26.57 14.93 14.89
CA VAL A 713 -25.16 14.66 15.27
C VAL A 713 -24.64 15.74 16.22
N ALA A 714 -24.90 17.01 15.91
CA ALA A 714 -24.52 18.14 16.75
C ALA A 714 -25.20 18.06 18.14
N ALA A 715 -26.50 17.82 18.18
CA ALA A 715 -27.25 17.75 19.44
C ALA A 715 -26.75 16.58 20.34
N VAL A 716 -26.61 15.38 19.76
CA VAL A 716 -26.13 14.21 20.52
C VAL A 716 -24.69 14.43 20.99
N SER A 717 -23.81 14.98 20.16
CA SER A 717 -22.43 15.26 20.52
C SER A 717 -22.33 16.27 21.69
N GLN A 718 -23.09 17.38 21.64
CA GLN A 718 -23.11 18.40 22.70
C GLN A 718 -23.69 17.88 24.02
N GLN A 719 -24.66 16.97 23.95
CA GLN A 719 -25.27 16.38 25.17
C GLN A 719 -24.39 15.34 25.85
N THR A 720 -23.60 14.60 25.05
CA THR A 720 -22.87 13.42 25.57
C THR A 720 -21.42 13.69 25.87
N LEU A 721 -20.70 14.34 24.92
CA LEU A 721 -19.26 14.55 25.00
C LEU A 721 -18.91 15.76 25.87
N PRO A 722 -17.74 15.75 26.57
CA PRO A 722 -17.32 16.86 27.44
C PRO A 722 -16.75 18.05 26.65
N LEU A 723 -17.42 18.50 25.58
CA LEU A 723 -16.93 19.54 24.64
C LEU A 723 -16.73 20.91 25.29
N SER A 724 -17.41 21.19 26.41
CA SER A 724 -17.24 22.42 27.19
C SER A 724 -15.87 22.54 27.87
N GLN A 725 -15.08 21.44 27.92
CA GLN A 725 -13.71 21.45 28.41
C GLN A 725 -12.72 21.97 27.37
N CYS A 726 -13.09 21.98 26.09
CA CYS A 726 -12.26 22.52 25.02
C CYS A 726 -12.19 24.05 25.11
N THR A 727 -11.08 24.57 25.60
CA THR A 727 -10.88 26.00 25.89
C THR A 727 -9.51 26.49 25.50
N ARG A 728 -8.62 25.58 25.00
CA ARG A 728 -7.20 25.86 24.73
C ARG A 728 -6.89 25.74 23.25
N ARG A 729 -6.33 26.79 22.68
CA ARG A 729 -5.85 26.80 21.30
C ARG A 729 -4.62 25.87 21.13
N PRO A 730 -4.43 25.28 19.95
CA PRO A 730 -3.28 24.43 19.68
C PRO A 730 -1.97 25.25 19.75
N ALA A 731 -0.90 24.59 20.16
CA ALA A 731 0.45 25.15 20.09
C ALA A 731 0.91 25.27 18.62
N ASP A 732 1.76 26.26 18.34
CA ASP A 732 2.44 26.32 17.07
C ASP A 732 3.48 25.18 16.98
N THR A 733 3.28 24.30 15.99
CA THR A 733 4.15 23.15 15.73
C THR A 733 4.96 23.30 14.46
N PHE A 734 5.06 24.52 13.95
CA PHE A 734 5.83 24.79 12.74
C PHE A 734 7.33 24.53 12.94
N ARG A 735 7.91 23.78 12.01
CA ARG A 735 9.34 23.45 11.98
C ARG A 735 9.91 23.86 10.61
N PRO A 736 10.78 24.89 10.58
CA PRO A 736 11.43 25.27 9.33
C PRO A 736 12.40 24.17 8.87
N LEU A 737 12.50 23.98 7.57
CA LEU A 737 13.46 23.07 6.96
C LEU A 737 14.89 23.56 7.16
N GLN A 738 15.79 22.64 7.45
CA GLN A 738 17.22 22.91 7.66
C GLN A 738 17.89 23.35 6.36
N GLN A 739 18.63 24.46 6.43
CA GLN A 739 19.54 24.89 5.38
C GLN A 739 20.98 24.52 5.75
N TYR A 740 21.77 24.15 4.75
CA TYR A 740 23.16 23.74 4.92
C TYR A 740 24.09 24.74 4.26
N SER A 741 25.22 25.02 4.89
CA SER A 741 26.25 25.96 4.40
C SER A 741 27.39 25.26 3.62
N GLU A 742 27.46 23.94 3.69
CA GLU A 742 28.46 23.13 2.98
C GLU A 742 27.82 21.79 2.51
N PRO A 743 28.31 21.23 1.38
CA PRO A 743 27.84 19.91 0.94
C PRO A 743 28.26 18.86 1.97
N THR A 744 27.28 18.02 2.36
CA THR A 744 27.46 17.06 3.44
C THR A 744 26.94 15.68 3.03
N VAL A 745 27.64 14.61 3.44
CA VAL A 745 27.19 13.24 3.27
C VAL A 745 26.99 12.62 4.65
N TYR A 746 25.76 12.37 5.04
CA TYR A 746 25.46 11.62 6.24
C TYR A 746 25.44 10.12 5.95
N PHE A 747 26.24 9.36 6.68
CA PHE A 747 26.30 7.92 6.53
C PHE A 747 25.79 7.24 7.80
N TYR A 748 24.89 6.25 7.63
CA TYR A 748 24.43 5.38 8.71
C TYR A 748 24.73 3.91 8.39
N ASN A 749 25.46 3.23 9.31
CA ASN A 749 25.87 1.86 9.10
C ASN A 749 24.80 0.86 9.50
N VAL A 750 24.31 0.07 8.54
CA VAL A 750 23.44 -1.09 8.75
C VAL A 750 24.21 -2.35 8.33
N PRO A 751 24.81 -3.08 9.28
CA PRO A 751 25.68 -4.22 8.97
C PRO A 751 24.93 -5.33 8.22
N LYS A 752 25.59 -5.92 7.21
CA LYS A 752 25.06 -7.00 6.36
C LYS A 752 23.89 -6.59 5.44
N SER A 753 23.56 -5.31 5.32
CA SER A 753 22.66 -4.85 4.27
C SER A 753 23.27 -5.11 2.90
N ARG A 754 22.48 -5.67 1.97
CA ARG A 754 22.91 -5.93 0.59
C ARG A 754 22.61 -4.76 -0.32
N GLN A 755 21.61 -3.96 0.04
CA GLN A 755 21.25 -2.73 -0.65
C GLN A 755 21.56 -1.52 0.21
N ASN A 756 21.85 -0.40 -0.45
CA ASN A 756 21.99 0.91 0.17
C ASN A 756 20.85 1.83 -0.25
N TYR A 757 20.44 2.75 0.62
CA TYR A 757 19.69 3.93 0.21
C TYR A 757 20.66 5.06 -0.12
N VAL A 758 20.41 5.71 -1.26
CA VAL A 758 21.05 6.95 -1.71
C VAL A 758 19.96 7.99 -1.78
N VAL A 759 19.99 8.98 -0.89
CA VAL A 759 18.97 10.02 -0.78
C VAL A 759 19.63 11.38 -0.90
N SER A 760 19.12 12.26 -1.77
CA SER A 760 19.49 13.67 -1.78
C SER A 760 18.49 14.51 -1.01
N TYR A 761 18.95 15.61 -0.42
CA TYR A 761 18.11 16.67 0.12
C TYR A 761 18.64 18.02 -0.38
N ASP A 762 17.75 18.75 -1.02
CA ASP A 762 17.95 20.13 -1.47
C ASP A 762 16.97 21.06 -0.75
N ALA A 763 17.49 22.03 0.00
CA ALA A 763 16.69 23.16 0.48
C ALA A 763 16.51 24.15 -0.67
N ILE A 764 15.26 24.36 -1.11
CA ILE A 764 14.92 25.25 -2.22
C ILE A 764 14.32 26.56 -1.70
N SER A 765 14.43 27.61 -2.50
CA SER A 765 13.92 28.93 -2.14
C SER A 765 12.43 28.92 -1.80
N PRO A 766 11.92 29.89 -1.03
CA PRO A 766 10.50 30.06 -0.84
C PRO A 766 9.73 30.11 -2.17
N LEU A 767 8.51 29.58 -2.16
CA LEU A 767 7.59 29.59 -3.31
C LEU A 767 6.32 30.34 -2.92
N PRO A 768 6.35 31.71 -2.91
CA PRO A 768 5.30 32.53 -2.34
C PRO A 768 4.03 32.58 -3.20
N THR A 769 4.07 32.22 -4.47
CA THR A 769 2.94 32.31 -5.39
C THR A 769 2.36 30.95 -5.77
N VAL A 770 1.10 30.93 -6.13
CA VAL A 770 0.43 29.73 -6.65
C VAL A 770 1.05 29.27 -7.98
N ASP A 771 1.51 30.21 -8.82
CA ASP A 771 2.20 29.93 -10.08
C ASP A 771 3.49 29.11 -9.85
N GLU A 772 4.32 29.52 -8.89
CA GLU A 772 5.55 28.79 -8.53
C GLU A 772 5.22 27.40 -7.99
N ARG A 773 4.13 27.25 -7.25
CA ARG A 773 3.66 25.96 -6.76
C ARG A 773 3.16 25.05 -7.87
N ALA A 774 2.48 25.60 -8.87
CA ALA A 774 2.08 24.87 -10.07
C ALA A 774 3.29 24.41 -10.89
N LYS A 775 4.31 25.26 -11.03
CA LYS A 775 5.60 24.89 -11.66
C LYS A 775 6.33 23.79 -10.88
N LEU A 776 6.33 23.86 -9.54
CA LEU A 776 6.88 22.80 -8.69
C LEU A 776 6.14 21.48 -8.92
N SER A 777 4.81 21.49 -8.98
CA SER A 777 4.01 20.26 -9.18
C SER A 777 4.35 19.60 -10.52
N LEU A 778 4.49 20.40 -11.59
CA LEU A 778 4.90 19.88 -12.90
C LEU A 778 6.35 19.39 -12.90
N PHE A 779 7.27 20.11 -12.27
CA PHE A 779 8.66 19.70 -12.10
C PHE A 779 8.77 18.39 -11.31
N ASP A 780 8.03 18.27 -10.20
CA ASP A 780 8.04 17.09 -9.33
C ASP A 780 7.65 15.85 -10.12
N GLU A 781 6.53 15.90 -10.85
CA GLU A 781 6.06 14.80 -11.70
C GLU A 781 7.04 14.48 -12.84
N TYR A 782 7.52 15.49 -13.55
CA TYR A 782 8.45 15.31 -14.66
C TYR A 782 9.79 14.72 -14.22
N PHE A 783 10.34 15.20 -13.10
CA PHE A 783 11.67 14.81 -12.65
C PHE A 783 11.69 13.48 -11.88
N GLY A 784 10.74 13.26 -10.97
CA GLY A 784 10.80 12.12 -10.05
C GLY A 784 9.48 11.44 -9.68
N GLY A 785 8.32 11.96 -10.13
CA GLY A 785 7.00 11.55 -9.62
C GLY A 785 6.48 10.23 -10.17
N SER A 786 6.81 9.85 -11.40
CA SER A 786 6.21 8.70 -12.09
C SER A 786 7.23 7.76 -12.72
N MET A 787 6.73 6.65 -13.26
CA MET A 787 7.54 5.70 -14.04
C MET A 787 8.08 6.30 -15.35
N SER A 788 7.49 7.38 -15.85
CA SER A 788 7.98 8.14 -17.02
C SER A 788 8.94 9.28 -16.64
N SER A 789 9.17 9.53 -15.37
CA SER A 789 10.04 10.59 -14.87
C SER A 789 11.52 10.42 -15.26
N VAL A 790 12.24 11.54 -15.27
CA VAL A 790 13.67 11.58 -15.58
C VAL A 790 14.49 10.63 -14.71
N LEU A 791 14.24 10.60 -13.39
CA LEU A 791 14.95 9.71 -12.46
C LEU A 791 14.66 8.25 -12.76
N PHE A 792 13.39 7.88 -12.86
CA PHE A 792 13.00 6.50 -13.09
C PHE A 792 13.60 5.96 -14.37
N GLN A 793 13.51 6.72 -15.47
CA GLN A 793 14.06 6.32 -16.77
C GLN A 793 15.58 6.13 -16.71
N ASN A 794 16.31 7.09 -16.14
CA ASN A 794 17.76 7.06 -16.19
C ASN A 794 18.41 6.13 -15.17
N VAL A 795 17.78 5.93 -14.01
CA VAL A 795 18.37 5.10 -12.93
C VAL A 795 17.91 3.65 -13.04
N ARG A 796 16.61 3.40 -13.24
CA ARG A 796 16.05 2.05 -13.32
C ARG A 796 16.10 1.50 -14.74
N GLU A 797 15.41 2.15 -15.68
CA GLU A 797 15.16 1.57 -17.01
C GLU A 797 16.43 1.45 -17.86
N PHE A 798 17.27 2.50 -17.87
CA PHE A 798 18.45 2.51 -18.76
C PHE A 798 19.71 1.91 -18.13
N ARG A 799 19.80 1.90 -16.79
CA ARG A 799 21.03 1.47 -16.09
C ARG A 799 20.81 0.33 -15.13
N SER A 800 19.58 -0.05 -14.84
CA SER A 800 19.23 -1.09 -13.87
C SER A 800 19.98 -0.95 -12.54
N LEU A 801 20.14 0.31 -12.09
CA LEU A 801 20.88 0.60 -10.85
C LEU A 801 19.99 0.44 -9.61
N ALA A 802 18.67 0.51 -9.79
CA ALA A 802 17.74 0.49 -8.69
C ALA A 802 16.39 -0.09 -9.12
N TYR A 803 15.76 -0.87 -8.24
CA TYR A 803 14.36 -1.25 -8.42
C TYR A 803 13.40 -0.08 -8.19
N SER A 804 13.67 0.74 -7.17
CA SER A 804 12.87 1.91 -6.86
C SER A 804 13.73 3.18 -6.78
N THR A 805 13.29 4.20 -7.51
CA THR A 805 13.89 5.54 -7.50
C THR A 805 12.80 6.56 -7.75
N GLY A 806 12.92 7.74 -7.15
CA GLY A 806 11.97 8.81 -7.34
C GLY A 806 12.41 10.10 -6.64
N GLY A 807 11.65 11.16 -6.86
CA GLY A 807 11.84 12.46 -6.21
C GLY A 807 10.50 13.02 -5.75
N LYS A 808 10.52 13.84 -4.70
CA LYS A 808 9.33 14.49 -4.17
C LYS A 808 9.65 15.78 -3.46
N ALA A 809 8.80 16.78 -3.67
CA ALA A 809 8.85 18.03 -2.92
C ALA A 809 8.26 17.88 -1.51
N TYR A 810 8.83 18.60 -0.57
CA TYR A 810 8.31 18.81 0.80
C TYR A 810 7.99 20.29 0.96
N THR A 811 6.71 20.61 0.93
CA THR A 811 6.21 21.98 0.93
C THR A 811 5.32 22.26 2.15
N THR A 812 5.32 23.49 2.60
CA THR A 812 4.32 24.03 3.53
C THR A 812 3.14 24.60 2.77
N SER A 813 2.01 24.83 3.44
CA SER A 813 0.89 25.55 2.86
C SER A 813 1.29 26.98 2.47
N LEU A 814 0.91 27.40 1.26
CA LEU A 814 1.10 28.76 0.79
C LEU A 814 0.40 29.78 1.69
N ALA A 815 -0.82 29.47 2.12
CA ALA A 815 -1.61 30.36 2.97
C ALA A 815 -1.05 30.48 4.40
N GLN A 816 -0.32 29.46 4.89
CA GLN A 816 0.22 29.42 6.24
C GLN A 816 1.62 30.05 6.34
N HIS A 817 2.51 29.68 5.42
CA HIS A 817 3.93 30.06 5.45
C HIS A 817 4.51 30.30 4.05
N PRO A 818 4.12 31.38 3.36
CA PRO A 818 4.55 31.64 1.97
C PRO A 818 6.06 31.97 1.87
N GLU A 819 6.66 32.48 2.96
CA GLU A 819 8.03 32.97 3.00
C GLU A 819 9.08 31.91 3.33
N VAL A 820 8.68 30.69 3.70
CA VAL A 820 9.65 29.71 4.17
C VAL A 820 10.25 28.86 3.06
N VAL A 821 11.48 28.43 3.32
CA VAL A 821 12.22 27.48 2.48
C VAL A 821 11.43 26.18 2.33
N GLN A 822 11.43 25.65 1.13
CA GLN A 822 10.84 24.34 0.80
C GLN A 822 11.95 23.29 0.66
N GLY A 823 11.61 22.04 0.51
CA GLY A 823 12.56 20.93 0.35
C GLY A 823 12.29 20.10 -0.88
N TYR A 824 13.35 19.59 -1.50
CA TYR A 824 13.25 18.55 -2.52
C TYR A 824 14.10 17.34 -2.14
N ILE A 825 13.56 16.14 -2.25
CA ILE A 825 14.24 14.90 -1.89
C ILE A 825 14.18 13.94 -3.06
N THR A 826 15.32 13.31 -3.39
CA THR A 826 15.32 12.10 -4.21
C THR A 826 15.69 10.89 -3.35
N ALA A 827 15.16 9.72 -3.66
CA ALA A 827 15.49 8.49 -2.98
C ALA A 827 15.67 7.35 -3.98
N THR A 828 16.76 6.60 -3.82
CA THR A 828 17.14 5.50 -4.70
C THR A 828 17.63 4.33 -3.86
N GLY A 829 17.03 3.14 -4.05
CA GLY A 829 17.48 1.89 -3.42
C GLY A 829 18.33 1.10 -4.42
N THR A 830 19.63 0.91 -4.13
CA THR A 830 20.60 0.29 -5.04
C THR A 830 21.43 -0.80 -4.36
N GLN A 831 22.06 -1.69 -5.12
CA GLN A 831 23.05 -2.61 -4.56
C GLN A 831 24.20 -1.86 -3.93
N ALA A 832 24.77 -2.42 -2.86
CA ALA A 832 25.80 -1.75 -2.08
C ALA A 832 27.08 -1.45 -2.92
N ASP A 833 27.42 -2.32 -3.86
CA ASP A 833 28.57 -2.15 -4.79
C ASP A 833 28.26 -1.16 -5.93
N LYS A 834 26.99 -0.86 -6.22
CA LYS A 834 26.51 0.12 -7.23
C LYS A 834 26.27 1.51 -6.64
N THR A 835 26.43 1.70 -5.34
CA THR A 835 26.14 2.96 -4.63
C THR A 835 26.77 4.18 -5.30
N MET A 836 28.03 4.11 -5.68
CA MET A 836 28.76 5.24 -6.28
C MET A 836 28.25 5.58 -7.67
N GLU A 837 27.85 4.58 -8.45
CA GLU A 837 27.29 4.77 -9.79
C GLU A 837 25.88 5.38 -9.71
N ALA A 838 25.03 4.87 -8.81
CA ALA A 838 23.72 5.41 -8.57
C ALA A 838 23.77 6.87 -8.10
N LEU A 839 24.67 7.17 -7.12
CA LEU A 839 24.88 8.51 -6.63
C LEU A 839 25.37 9.46 -7.72
N ALA A 840 26.35 9.05 -8.53
CA ALA A 840 26.87 9.83 -9.65
C ALA A 840 25.77 10.12 -10.70
N THR A 841 24.94 9.13 -10.99
CA THR A 841 23.83 9.27 -11.94
C THR A 841 22.79 10.28 -11.42
N VAL A 842 22.34 10.12 -10.17
CA VAL A 842 21.35 11.04 -9.57
C VAL A 842 21.92 12.46 -9.46
N ASP A 843 23.18 12.62 -9.03
CA ASP A 843 23.82 13.94 -8.95
C ASP A 843 23.92 14.63 -10.32
N SER A 844 24.27 13.86 -11.35
CA SER A 844 24.32 14.37 -12.73
C SER A 844 22.95 14.88 -13.19
N LEU A 845 21.87 14.13 -12.93
CA LEU A 845 20.51 14.51 -13.30
C LEU A 845 20.01 15.72 -12.52
N LEU A 846 20.34 15.84 -11.23
CA LEU A 846 20.03 16.98 -10.41
C LEU A 846 20.77 18.25 -10.84
N ARG A 847 21.95 18.13 -11.44
CA ARG A 847 22.72 19.26 -12.00
C ARG A 847 22.28 19.61 -13.41
N GLN A 848 21.96 18.62 -14.22
CA GLN A 848 21.62 18.78 -15.61
C GLN A 848 20.46 17.87 -16.00
N MET A 849 19.26 18.42 -15.89
CA MET A 849 18.03 17.72 -16.24
C MET A 849 17.84 17.69 -17.76
N PRO A 850 17.71 16.53 -18.40
CA PRO A 850 17.30 16.46 -19.80
C PRO A 850 15.83 16.89 -19.93
N MET A 851 15.53 17.76 -20.91
CA MET A 851 14.15 18.19 -21.20
C MET A 851 13.67 17.55 -22.51
N LYS A 852 12.46 16.98 -22.46
CA LYS A 852 11.76 16.33 -23.57
C LYS A 852 10.28 16.73 -23.56
N GLU A 853 9.82 17.40 -24.61
CA GLU A 853 8.47 17.95 -24.70
C GLU A 853 7.39 16.85 -24.55
N ASN A 854 7.53 15.73 -25.27
CA ASN A 854 6.56 14.64 -25.18
C ASN A 854 6.42 14.09 -23.74
N ASN A 855 7.51 14.07 -22.96
CA ASN A 855 7.48 13.61 -21.57
C ASN A 855 6.89 14.69 -20.64
N LEU A 856 7.12 15.97 -20.95
CA LEU A 856 6.55 17.07 -20.20
C LEU A 856 5.02 17.14 -20.39
N ASP A 857 4.54 16.92 -21.62
CA ASP A 857 3.10 16.85 -21.89
C ASP A 857 2.44 15.69 -21.16
N ALA A 858 3.12 14.52 -21.13
CA ALA A 858 2.65 13.38 -20.35
C ALA A 858 2.65 13.68 -18.84
N ALA A 859 3.69 14.34 -18.32
CA ALA A 859 3.76 14.73 -16.92
C ALA A 859 2.68 15.77 -16.56
N ARG A 860 2.42 16.77 -17.42
CA ARG A 860 1.34 17.74 -17.23
C ARG A 860 -0.02 17.05 -17.13
N GLN A 861 -0.30 16.12 -18.06
CA GLN A 861 -1.52 15.34 -18.02
C GLN A 861 -1.58 14.45 -16.77
N SER A 862 -0.46 13.85 -16.37
CA SER A 862 -0.37 13.02 -15.15
C SER A 862 -0.76 13.84 -13.90
N VAL A 863 -0.26 15.05 -13.73
CA VAL A 863 -0.65 15.92 -12.60
C VAL A 863 -2.16 16.22 -12.60
N LEU A 864 -2.73 16.53 -13.77
CA LEU A 864 -4.18 16.78 -13.89
C LEU A 864 -4.98 15.51 -13.55
N ASN A 865 -4.52 14.35 -14.02
CA ASN A 865 -5.14 13.06 -13.73
C ASN A 865 -5.06 12.74 -12.23
N ASP A 866 -3.93 12.99 -11.59
CA ASP A 866 -3.74 12.71 -10.16
C ASP A 866 -4.63 13.62 -9.30
N ILE A 867 -4.80 14.89 -9.66
CA ILE A 867 -5.74 15.80 -9.01
C ILE A 867 -7.15 15.20 -9.03
N GLN A 868 -7.60 14.72 -10.17
CA GLN A 868 -8.95 14.19 -10.35
C GLN A 868 -9.12 12.80 -9.74
N ASN A 869 -8.15 11.90 -9.93
CA ASN A 869 -8.18 10.55 -9.36
C ASN A 869 -8.03 10.56 -7.81
N SER A 870 -7.42 11.61 -7.25
CA SER A 870 -7.30 11.80 -5.80
C SER A 870 -8.52 12.44 -5.14
N PHE A 871 -9.61 12.67 -5.90
CA PHE A 871 -10.86 13.16 -5.33
C PHE A 871 -11.33 12.21 -4.23
N PRO A 872 -11.55 12.70 -2.97
CA PRO A 872 -11.77 11.83 -1.82
C PRO A 872 -13.07 11.02 -1.93
N ALA A 873 -13.07 9.84 -1.35
CA ALA A 873 -14.31 9.10 -1.12
C ALA A 873 -15.18 9.82 -0.08
N PHE A 874 -16.46 9.53 -0.04
CA PHE A 874 -17.42 10.27 0.81
C PHE A 874 -17.05 10.23 2.32
N ARG A 875 -16.47 9.11 2.81
CA ARG A 875 -16.04 9.00 4.21
C ARG A 875 -14.82 9.86 4.54
N ASP A 876 -13.97 10.14 3.55
CA ASP A 876 -12.73 10.89 3.74
C ASP A 876 -12.94 12.42 3.61
N MET A 877 -14.08 12.84 3.04
CA MET A 877 -14.39 14.25 2.79
C MET A 877 -14.33 15.12 4.04
N PRO A 878 -14.94 14.76 5.19
CA PRO A 878 -14.86 15.57 6.41
C PRO A 878 -13.41 15.79 6.88
N ALA A 879 -12.59 14.74 6.85
CA ALA A 879 -11.18 14.81 7.24
C ALA A 879 -10.36 15.64 6.25
N PHE A 880 -10.62 15.52 4.94
CA PHE A 880 -9.96 16.31 3.91
C PHE A 880 -10.19 17.80 4.14
N VAL A 881 -11.44 18.26 4.25
CA VAL A 881 -11.77 19.68 4.45
C VAL A 881 -11.22 20.20 5.78
N ALA A 882 -11.36 19.44 6.88
CA ALA A 882 -10.80 19.81 8.18
C ALA A 882 -9.27 19.99 8.14
N ASN A 883 -8.57 19.12 7.41
CA ASN A 883 -7.12 19.24 7.22
C ASN A 883 -6.75 20.48 6.40
N GLN A 884 -7.52 20.82 5.36
CA GLN A 884 -7.30 22.05 4.56
C GLN A 884 -7.55 23.31 5.40
N HIS A 885 -8.58 23.35 6.23
CA HIS A 885 -8.84 24.45 7.17
C HIS A 885 -7.71 24.59 8.21
N THR A 886 -7.13 23.47 8.68
CA THR A 886 -5.97 23.50 9.59
C THR A 886 -4.73 24.11 8.91
N LEU A 887 -4.62 24.02 7.59
CA LEU A 887 -3.58 24.66 6.76
C LEU A 887 -3.97 26.08 6.32
N VAL A 888 -5.09 26.61 6.81
CA VAL A 888 -5.65 27.95 6.47
C VAL A 888 -6.03 28.08 4.98
N ASN A 889 -6.27 26.97 4.30
CA ASN A 889 -6.79 26.96 2.95
C ASN A 889 -8.31 27.14 2.96
N THR A 890 -8.82 28.07 2.14
CA THR A 890 -10.26 28.36 1.99
C THR A 890 -10.89 27.68 0.79
N ILE A 891 -10.07 27.17 -0.11
CA ILE A 891 -10.43 26.38 -1.30
C ILE A 891 -9.46 25.22 -1.44
N ASP A 892 -9.82 24.21 -2.22
CA ASP A 892 -8.90 23.13 -2.58
C ASP A 892 -7.71 23.69 -3.38
N PRO A 893 -6.45 23.59 -2.87
CA PRO A 893 -5.28 24.09 -3.58
C PRO A 893 -5.09 23.49 -4.98
N ASN A 894 -5.62 22.29 -5.22
CA ASN A 894 -5.58 21.63 -6.52
C ASN A 894 -6.36 22.36 -7.61
N ALA A 895 -7.38 23.16 -7.24
CA ALA A 895 -8.15 23.94 -8.21
C ALA A 895 -7.28 24.98 -8.93
N ASP A 896 -6.42 25.67 -8.18
CA ASP A 896 -5.50 26.65 -8.76
C ASP A 896 -4.37 25.98 -9.58
N ILE A 897 -3.83 24.85 -9.09
CA ILE A 897 -2.82 24.08 -9.84
C ILE A 897 -3.41 23.64 -11.18
N ALA A 898 -4.61 23.02 -11.18
CA ALA A 898 -5.26 22.55 -12.39
C ALA A 898 -5.49 23.67 -13.40
N ARG A 899 -5.88 24.85 -12.94
CA ARG A 899 -6.11 26.05 -13.78
C ARG A 899 -4.83 26.59 -14.42
N LEU A 900 -3.70 26.57 -13.70
CA LEU A 900 -2.44 27.16 -14.16
C LEU A 900 -1.59 26.20 -15.01
N LEU A 901 -1.68 24.90 -14.74
CA LEU A 901 -0.83 23.86 -15.34
C LEU A 901 -0.78 23.88 -16.89
N PRO A 902 -1.91 24.08 -17.63
CA PRO A 902 -1.89 24.11 -19.10
C PRO A 902 -1.01 25.23 -19.70
N GLY A 903 -0.80 26.32 -18.95
CA GLY A 903 0.01 27.47 -19.39
C GLY A 903 1.51 27.36 -19.11
N ILE A 904 1.94 26.34 -18.34
CA ILE A 904 3.36 26.20 -17.96
C ILE A 904 4.12 25.55 -19.12
N THR A 905 5.20 26.19 -19.56
CA THR A 905 6.03 25.74 -20.69
C THR A 905 7.24 24.92 -20.23
N SER A 906 7.91 24.25 -21.17
CA SER A 906 9.20 23.58 -20.90
C SER A 906 10.27 24.56 -20.41
N GLN A 907 10.26 25.79 -20.92
CA GLN A 907 11.18 26.83 -20.48
C GLN A 907 10.95 27.21 -19.03
N ASP A 908 9.69 27.25 -18.56
CA ASP A 908 9.37 27.51 -17.15
C ASP A 908 9.91 26.41 -16.23
N VAL A 909 9.78 25.15 -16.64
CA VAL A 909 10.28 23.99 -15.88
C VAL A 909 11.82 23.95 -15.87
N ILE A 910 12.47 24.24 -17.00
CA ILE A 910 13.93 24.38 -17.09
C ILE A 910 14.41 25.49 -16.15
N GLN A 911 13.77 26.64 -16.21
CA GLN A 911 14.13 27.78 -15.37
C GLN A 911 13.93 27.48 -13.89
N PHE A 912 12.82 26.82 -13.54
CA PHE A 912 12.56 26.35 -12.17
C PHE A 912 13.68 25.42 -11.68
N HIS A 913 14.03 24.40 -12.49
CA HIS A 913 15.14 23.51 -12.18
C HIS A 913 16.46 24.23 -11.97
N GLN A 914 16.81 25.16 -12.86
CA GLN A 914 18.06 25.94 -12.77
C GLN A 914 18.12 26.80 -11.52
N GLN A 915 17.01 27.46 -11.17
CA GLN A 915 16.93 28.38 -10.04
C GLN A 915 16.94 27.64 -8.68
N HIS A 916 16.26 26.50 -8.57
CA HIS A 916 15.98 25.89 -7.29
C HIS A 916 16.78 24.61 -7.03
N ILE A 917 17.17 23.85 -8.07
CA ILE A 917 17.78 22.53 -7.93
C ILE A 917 19.23 22.48 -8.43
N ALA A 918 19.47 22.85 -9.70
CA ALA A 918 20.79 22.69 -10.34
C ALA A 918 21.87 23.55 -9.68
N GLY A 919 21.52 24.78 -9.25
CA GLY A 919 22.40 25.74 -8.61
C GLY A 919 22.77 25.42 -7.16
N ASN A 920 22.13 24.44 -6.52
CA ASN A 920 22.38 24.12 -5.13
C ASN A 920 23.77 23.49 -4.93
N ARG A 921 24.70 24.27 -4.34
CA ARG A 921 26.07 23.80 -4.02
C ARG A 921 26.16 23.09 -2.67
N ASN A 922 25.16 23.23 -1.81
CA ASN A 922 25.13 22.72 -0.44
C ASN A 922 24.23 21.48 -0.29
N ARG A 923 24.05 20.71 -1.40
CA ARG A 923 23.25 19.49 -1.41
C ARG A 923 23.72 18.52 -0.34
N VAL A 924 22.78 17.92 0.36
CA VAL A 924 23.05 16.91 1.37
C VAL A 924 22.71 15.53 0.83
N TRP A 925 23.59 14.57 1.08
CA TRP A 925 23.36 13.17 0.77
C TRP A 925 23.18 12.36 2.06
N ILE A 926 22.25 11.42 2.03
CA ILE A 926 22.05 10.41 3.08
C ILE A 926 22.37 9.06 2.45
N ILE A 927 23.31 8.34 3.03
CA ILE A 927 23.66 6.98 2.63
C ILE A 927 23.40 6.04 3.81
N ILE A 928 22.55 5.04 3.58
CA ILE A 928 22.23 4.02 4.60
C ILE A 928 22.61 2.66 4.03
N GLY A 929 23.52 1.94 4.69
CA GLY A 929 23.98 0.64 4.21
C GLY A 929 25.15 0.06 4.96
N ASP A 930 25.75 -1.03 4.46
CA ASP A 930 26.90 -1.67 5.12
C ASP A 930 28.20 -0.93 4.81
N LYS A 931 28.86 -0.42 5.86
CA LYS A 931 30.16 0.25 5.80
C LYS A 931 31.27 -0.63 5.17
N LYS A 932 31.16 -1.95 5.27
CA LYS A 932 32.13 -2.85 4.65
C LYS A 932 32.03 -2.92 3.14
N LEU A 933 30.85 -2.61 2.61
CA LEU A 933 30.54 -2.62 1.17
C LEU A 933 30.52 -1.23 0.55
N THR A 934 30.58 -0.15 1.38
CA THR A 934 30.46 1.24 0.93
C THR A 934 31.73 2.02 1.26
N SER A 935 32.38 2.61 0.25
CA SER A 935 33.62 3.38 0.43
C SER A 935 33.35 4.81 0.94
N LEU A 936 33.53 5.08 2.22
CA LEU A 936 33.42 6.41 2.79
C LEU A 936 34.40 7.42 2.15
N LYS A 937 35.60 6.96 1.75
CA LYS A 937 36.55 7.78 1.00
C LYS A 937 36.06 8.21 -0.35
N ALA A 938 35.29 7.34 -1.06
CA ALA A 938 34.69 7.72 -2.33
C ALA A 938 33.54 8.72 -2.14
N LEU A 939 32.75 8.57 -1.09
CA LEU A 939 31.66 9.49 -0.74
C LEU A 939 32.14 10.92 -0.44
N SER A 940 33.38 11.11 0.05
CA SER A 940 33.94 12.44 0.35
C SER A 940 34.07 13.37 -0.87
N ARG A 941 33.92 12.84 -2.10
CA ARG A 941 33.84 13.65 -3.32
C ARG A 941 32.55 14.46 -3.42
N TYR A 942 31.52 14.07 -2.69
CA TYR A 942 30.18 14.68 -2.71
C TYR A 942 29.92 15.61 -1.52
N GLY A 943 30.87 15.70 -0.59
CA GLY A 943 30.76 16.54 0.58
C GLY A 943 31.50 15.98 1.80
N LYS A 944 31.43 16.70 2.90
CA LYS A 944 31.95 16.30 4.19
C LYS A 944 31.22 15.06 4.71
N VAL A 945 31.92 13.94 4.87
CA VAL A 945 31.31 12.71 5.36
C VAL A 945 31.17 12.75 6.87
N VAL A 946 29.93 12.56 7.35
CA VAL A 946 29.57 12.50 8.76
C VAL A 946 28.90 11.16 9.04
N GLU A 947 29.60 10.30 9.78
CA GLU A 947 29.04 9.00 10.20
C GLU A 947 28.15 9.21 11.42
N LEU A 948 26.86 8.93 11.29
CA LEU A 948 25.88 9.06 12.36
C LEU A 948 25.69 7.72 13.09
N LYS A 949 25.50 7.82 14.39
CA LYS A 949 25.10 6.71 15.26
C LYS A 949 23.62 6.79 15.57
N LYS A 950 23.11 5.77 16.24
CA LYS A 950 21.70 5.72 16.65
C LYS A 950 21.25 6.97 17.42
N GLU A 951 22.07 7.39 18.38
CA GLU A 951 21.79 8.53 19.27
C GLU A 951 21.75 9.88 18.53
N ASP A 952 22.36 9.96 17.36
CA ASP A 952 22.34 11.15 16.50
C ASP A 952 21.04 11.27 15.69
N VAL A 953 20.26 10.20 15.62
CA VAL A 953 19.08 10.05 14.76
C VAL A 953 17.78 9.82 15.55
N VAL A 954 17.86 9.05 16.64
CA VAL A 954 16.73 8.70 17.53
C VAL A 954 17.19 8.83 18.99
N ARG A 955 16.33 9.47 19.82
CA ARG A 955 16.61 9.70 21.25
C ARG A 955 16.49 8.46 22.14
#